data_174bc097cba277a6f46038d73fab3d8a
#
_entry.id   174bc097cba277a6f46038d73fab3d8a
#
_cell.length_a   1.000
_cell.length_b   1.000
_cell.length_c   1.000
_cell.angle_alpha   90.00
_cell.angle_beta   90.00
_cell.angle_gamma   90.00
#
_symmetry.space_group_name_H-M   'P 1'
#
loop_
_entity.id
_entity.type
_entity.pdbx_description
1 polymer ?
#
loop_
_entity_poly.entity_id
_entity_poly.type
_entity_poly.pdbx_seq_one_letter_code
_entity_poly.pdbx_strand_id
1 'polypeptide(L)'
;MKKKNRFLSFLLLAVLVCAVPLVGASAAAKTDDDDHLKNGEFIPTGVHITPSAAKGSLFQPLNPDLASDPAFTAGQAVTTTISPDGKTLLILTSGFNIQFPSAANHNTVETNEYVFVYDISGPRPLKTQVLQVPNAFDGLAFHPNGKEFYVSGGPDDNVHVFVNRGSRWTEDTKSPIVLGNGKAVFGISAAAGGIAVSADGKRLVVANYEHDSITVVDIANRAKLATLSLKPGNGVPGGEYPFWVAIKGNATAFVTSERDREVVVVDISTARPVVTGRIPLKGQPIRLILNKNQTRLFVAEGSSDTVAVISTTSHKVLEEISTTAPKDVFENSRDYKGSSPNSLALSPDEQTLYVTNAGANDVAVIELGGGNNAGKDENWQKSKLVGLIPTGWYPNSVSVSADGNMLYVVNGKSNAGPNPAACVDKASIQPGGNQNACSAANQYVWQLTKAGFLTLPVPRGEDLEELTNQVARNNRYHRDSAQDGGDGLMAALRNKVQHVIYIVKENRTYDQILGDLDKGNGDPSINVYPRAITPNQHALADKFVDLDNFYDSGEVSGDGWNWSTSARAADTIEKTEPVNYADRGLTYDYEGANRNINVGYATLAERQAALPTTPSDPNLLPGTADVSAPDSPDGEAGTGYLWDSALRAGKSLRNYGFFIDLAHYSSAVGPFKIPLLTDPFASGTQVSFATKEALRPVTDIYFRGYDNAFPDFYRVKEWEREFDKFESDGNLPNLEFIRVMHDHTGSFGDPGHFRVNTPELQTADNDYAVGLIVEKVSKSPRYKDNTLIFVLEDDSQDGPDHVDAHRSILFVAGANVKQGAVISKKYTTVSVVSTIVDVLGIDHLGLNDADAEPMTDIFTSKTQKWTFNSIVPEILKSSTLPLPVSARKIMPAGDLLAARYSKPLRDASWWEDKTKGFDFSVEDKVDAAAYNRILWQGVMGDFVPYPTARAGQDLRHNRKQLLAQYRKNLQARLSLMAAQNSGGGK
;
A
#
# COMPACT_ATOMS: atom_id res chain seq x y z
N MET A 1 13.78 -87.56 -15.03
CA MET A 1 15.06 -88.10 -14.51
C MET A 1 15.87 -86.89 -14.04
N LYS A 2 16.03 -86.83 -12.76
CA LYS A 2 17.27 -86.59 -12.00
C LYS A 2 18.12 -85.39 -12.40
N LYS A 3 18.18 -84.41 -11.46
CA LYS A 3 19.24 -84.06 -10.47
C LYS A 3 20.06 -82.88 -11.02
N LYS A 4 20.53 -81.85 -10.31
CA LYS A 4 20.80 -81.50 -8.89
C LYS A 4 21.35 -80.09 -8.86
N ASN A 5 21.01 -79.35 -7.83
CA ASN A 5 21.74 -78.30 -7.16
C ASN A 5 23.19 -77.96 -7.50
N ARG A 6 23.56 -76.71 -7.59
CA ARG A 6 24.58 -76.13 -6.71
C ARG A 6 24.49 -74.61 -6.65
N PHE A 7 24.51 -74.12 -5.44
CA PHE A 7 24.74 -72.77 -4.92
C PHE A 7 25.87 -72.05 -5.63
N LEU A 8 25.59 -70.74 -5.95
CA LEU A 8 26.61 -69.72 -5.88
C LEU A 8 25.96 -68.44 -5.44
N SER A 9 26.37 -68.00 -4.26
CA SER A 9 26.02 -66.71 -3.64
C SER A 9 26.59 -65.57 -4.46
N PHE A 10 25.74 -64.78 -5.07
CA PHE A 10 26.11 -63.44 -5.49
C PHE A 10 25.40 -62.41 -4.58
N LEU A 11 26.22 -61.62 -3.93
CA LEU A 11 25.84 -60.45 -3.17
C LEU A 11 25.05 -59.51 -4.09
N LEU A 12 23.75 -59.50 -3.99
CA LEU A 12 22.94 -58.44 -4.53
C LEU A 12 23.00 -57.28 -3.51
N LEU A 13 23.76 -56.25 -3.84
CA LEU A 13 23.67 -54.95 -3.22
C LEU A 13 22.27 -54.40 -3.52
N ALA A 14 21.35 -54.57 -2.58
CA ALA A 14 20.07 -53.89 -2.62
C ALA A 14 20.36 -52.41 -2.42
N VAL A 15 20.39 -51.64 -3.51
CA VAL A 15 20.21 -50.19 -3.46
C VAL A 15 18.78 -49.97 -2.96
N LEU A 16 18.69 -49.74 -1.67
CA LEU A 16 17.47 -49.19 -1.07
C LEU A 16 17.33 -47.77 -1.65
N VAL A 17 16.61 -47.66 -2.75
CA VAL A 17 16.01 -46.40 -3.16
C VAL A 17 15.01 -46.09 -2.06
N CYS A 18 15.44 -45.31 -1.06
CA CYS A 18 14.53 -44.56 -0.22
C CYS A 18 13.72 -43.67 -1.20
N ALA A 19 12.56 -44.15 -1.57
CA ALA A 19 11.50 -43.31 -2.02
C ALA A 19 11.28 -42.32 -0.83
N VAL A 20 11.96 -41.17 -0.88
CA VAL A 20 11.48 -39.97 -0.23
C VAL A 20 10.07 -39.83 -0.79
N PRO A 21 9.01 -39.89 0.03
CA PRO A 21 7.76 -39.39 -0.47
C PRO A 21 8.08 -37.92 -0.85
N LEU A 22 8.01 -37.61 -2.14
CA LEU A 22 7.60 -36.32 -2.54
C LEU A 22 6.36 -36.07 -1.67
N VAL A 23 6.53 -35.32 -0.62
CA VAL A 23 5.43 -34.56 -0.03
C VAL A 23 4.92 -33.80 -1.23
N GLY A 24 3.87 -34.29 -1.81
CA GLY A 24 3.15 -33.64 -2.86
C GLY A 24 2.96 -32.22 -2.39
N ALA A 25 3.26 -31.28 -3.26
CA ALA A 25 2.62 -30.02 -3.20
C ALA A 25 1.20 -30.31 -2.69
N SER A 26 0.90 -29.86 -1.49
CA SER A 26 -0.40 -29.95 -0.88
C SER A 26 -1.36 -29.65 -2.01
N ALA A 27 -2.23 -30.59 -2.35
CA ALA A 27 -3.41 -30.24 -3.07
C ALA A 27 -4.02 -29.11 -2.25
N ALA A 28 -3.80 -27.87 -2.68
CA ALA A 28 -4.76 -26.82 -2.48
C ALA A 28 -6.08 -27.53 -2.75
N ALA A 29 -6.97 -27.53 -1.82
CA ALA A 29 -8.24 -28.19 -1.96
C ALA A 29 -8.67 -27.95 -3.40
N LYS A 30 -8.99 -29.03 -4.13
CA LYS A 30 -9.64 -28.93 -5.42
C LYS A 30 -10.99 -28.29 -5.16
N THR A 31 -10.97 -27.03 -4.91
CA THR A 31 -12.01 -26.08 -5.12
C THR A 31 -11.44 -25.22 -6.22
N ASP A 32 -11.86 -25.54 -7.45
CA ASP A 32 -12.09 -24.53 -8.43
C ASP A 32 -10.89 -23.95 -9.19
N ASP A 33 -9.92 -24.78 -9.64
CA ASP A 33 -9.02 -24.33 -10.72
C ASP A 33 -9.81 -23.90 -11.98
N ASP A 34 -10.98 -24.49 -12.22
CA ASP A 34 -11.89 -24.04 -13.30
C ASP A 34 -12.72 -22.80 -12.93
N ASP A 35 -12.96 -22.53 -11.64
CA ASP A 35 -13.67 -21.32 -11.20
C ASP A 35 -12.73 -20.10 -11.09
N HIS A 36 -11.46 -20.29 -10.79
CA HIS A 36 -10.48 -19.19 -10.83
C HIS A 36 -10.35 -18.56 -12.22
N LEU A 37 -10.40 -19.35 -13.26
CA LEU A 37 -10.37 -18.87 -14.65
C LEU A 37 -11.68 -18.17 -15.06
N LYS A 38 -12.81 -18.51 -14.45
CA LYS A 38 -14.12 -17.91 -14.75
C LYS A 38 -14.45 -16.69 -13.90
N ASN A 39 -14.07 -16.68 -12.62
CA ASN A 39 -14.40 -15.65 -11.66
C ASN A 39 -13.23 -14.71 -11.33
N GLY A 40 -12.02 -15.03 -11.74
CA GLY A 40 -10.81 -14.27 -11.47
C GLY A 40 -10.28 -14.48 -10.06
N GLU A 41 -9.09 -13.92 -9.82
CA GLU A 41 -8.45 -13.87 -8.52
C GLU A 41 -8.91 -12.64 -7.76
N PHE A 42 -9.40 -12.81 -6.54
CA PHE A 42 -9.81 -11.72 -5.67
C PHE A 42 -8.57 -11.04 -5.05
N ILE A 43 -8.50 -9.73 -5.13
CA ILE A 43 -7.40 -8.94 -4.58
C ILE A 43 -7.86 -8.05 -3.40
N PRO A 44 -6.92 -7.59 -2.55
CA PRO A 44 -7.26 -6.83 -1.32
C PRO A 44 -8.04 -5.52 -1.54
N THR A 45 -8.04 -4.98 -2.74
CA THR A 45 -8.86 -3.80 -3.07
C THR A 45 -10.35 -4.11 -3.25
N GLY A 46 -10.76 -5.38 -3.14
CA GLY A 46 -12.16 -5.80 -3.19
C GLY A 46 -12.67 -6.20 -4.57
N VAL A 47 -11.83 -6.15 -5.59
CA VAL A 47 -12.16 -6.52 -6.98
C VAL A 47 -11.46 -7.82 -7.39
N HIS A 48 -11.66 -8.24 -8.64
CA HIS A 48 -11.02 -9.42 -9.20
C HIS A 48 -10.09 -9.05 -10.36
N ILE A 49 -9.10 -9.87 -10.61
CA ILE A 49 -8.22 -9.76 -11.79
C ILE A 49 -8.28 -11.03 -12.62
N THR A 50 -8.24 -10.91 -13.94
CA THR A 50 -8.25 -12.03 -14.88
C THR A 50 -7.22 -11.81 -15.99
N PRO A 51 -5.90 -11.78 -15.68
CA PRO A 51 -4.86 -11.42 -16.63
C PRO A 51 -4.77 -12.36 -17.83
N SER A 52 -5.27 -13.58 -17.72
CA SER A 52 -5.25 -14.58 -18.78
C SER A 52 -6.59 -14.72 -19.54
N ALA A 53 -7.53 -13.79 -19.37
CA ALA A 53 -8.86 -13.85 -20.02
C ALA A 53 -8.77 -13.69 -21.54
N ALA A 54 -7.84 -12.89 -22.06
CA ALA A 54 -7.69 -12.69 -23.50
C ALA A 54 -7.16 -13.96 -24.19
N LYS A 55 -7.76 -14.34 -25.31
CA LYS A 55 -7.36 -15.51 -26.09
C LYS A 55 -5.89 -15.40 -26.52
N GLY A 56 -5.07 -16.42 -26.19
CA GLY A 56 -3.66 -16.45 -26.52
C GLY A 56 -2.77 -15.58 -25.62
N SER A 57 -3.30 -15.03 -24.57
CA SER A 57 -2.53 -14.30 -23.55
C SER A 57 -1.58 -15.24 -22.79
N LEU A 58 -0.51 -14.64 -22.27
CA LEU A 58 0.45 -15.28 -21.38
C LEU A 58 0.80 -14.31 -20.27
N PHE A 59 0.59 -14.71 -19.02
CA PHE A 59 0.96 -13.96 -17.83
C PHE A 59 2.14 -14.66 -17.14
N GLN A 60 3.25 -13.95 -16.93
CA GLN A 60 4.52 -14.52 -16.47
C GLN A 60 5.10 -13.72 -15.31
N PRO A 61 5.68 -14.39 -14.29
CA PRO A 61 6.48 -13.71 -13.29
C PRO A 61 7.78 -13.17 -13.88
N LEU A 62 8.33 -12.12 -13.29
CA LEU A 62 9.61 -11.53 -13.65
C LEU A 62 10.71 -12.07 -12.74
N ASN A 63 11.29 -13.21 -13.10
CA ASN A 63 12.39 -13.84 -12.36
C ASN A 63 13.74 -13.31 -12.89
N PRO A 64 14.59 -12.67 -12.04
CA PRO A 64 15.90 -12.16 -12.44
C PRO A 64 17.01 -13.22 -12.48
N ASP A 65 16.70 -14.50 -12.27
CA ASP A 65 17.65 -15.63 -12.29
C ASP A 65 18.80 -15.45 -11.27
N LEU A 66 18.49 -15.02 -10.05
CA LEU A 66 19.50 -14.84 -9.01
C LEU A 66 20.11 -16.19 -8.59
N ALA A 67 21.45 -16.23 -8.49
CA ALA A 67 22.15 -17.45 -8.11
C ALA A 67 21.89 -17.85 -6.65
N SER A 68 21.69 -16.88 -5.74
CA SER A 68 21.40 -17.13 -4.33
C SER A 68 19.95 -17.54 -4.09
N ASP A 69 19.02 -17.07 -4.93
CA ASP A 69 17.59 -17.39 -4.85
C ASP A 69 16.99 -17.57 -6.26
N PRO A 70 17.14 -18.74 -6.86
CA PRO A 70 16.60 -19.00 -8.21
C PRO A 70 15.07 -18.93 -8.33
N ALA A 71 14.36 -18.95 -7.21
CA ALA A 71 12.90 -18.82 -7.16
C ALA A 71 12.42 -17.37 -7.00
N PHE A 72 13.32 -16.43 -6.78
CA PHE A 72 12.97 -15.02 -6.59
C PHE A 72 12.23 -14.46 -7.82
N THR A 73 11.18 -13.70 -7.53
CA THR A 73 10.44 -12.93 -8.53
C THR A 73 10.49 -11.46 -8.12
N ALA A 74 10.85 -10.58 -9.05
CA ALA A 74 10.89 -9.16 -8.79
C ALA A 74 9.48 -8.58 -8.59
N GLY A 75 9.37 -7.59 -7.72
CA GLY A 75 8.19 -6.76 -7.53
C GLY A 75 8.25 -5.49 -8.39
N GLN A 76 7.14 -4.77 -8.46
CA GLN A 76 7.01 -3.42 -9.02
C GLN A 76 7.66 -3.23 -10.41
N ALA A 77 7.15 -3.94 -11.42
CA ALA A 77 7.47 -3.61 -12.80
C ALA A 77 6.76 -2.29 -13.19
N VAL A 78 7.55 -1.30 -13.62
CA VAL A 78 7.06 0.08 -13.79
C VAL A 78 7.07 0.57 -15.24
N THR A 79 8.03 0.16 -16.05
CA THR A 79 8.18 0.70 -17.41
C THR A 79 8.54 -0.35 -18.43
N THR A 80 7.88 -0.28 -19.59
CA THR A 80 8.24 -1.03 -20.79
C THR A 80 8.68 -0.07 -21.89
N THR A 81 9.68 -0.48 -22.70
CA THR A 81 10.05 0.24 -23.94
C THR A 81 10.54 -0.72 -24.99
N ILE A 82 10.23 -0.42 -26.25
CA ILE A 82 10.63 -1.24 -27.42
C ILE A 82 11.76 -0.53 -28.16
N SER A 83 12.77 -1.31 -28.58
CA SER A 83 13.87 -0.81 -29.40
C SER A 83 13.39 -0.20 -30.72
N PRO A 84 14.12 0.78 -31.29
CA PRO A 84 13.76 1.42 -32.58
C PRO A 84 13.59 0.45 -33.75
N ASP A 85 14.22 -0.71 -33.71
CA ASP A 85 14.07 -1.78 -34.73
C ASP A 85 12.89 -2.74 -34.44
N GLY A 86 12.16 -2.53 -33.34
CA GLY A 86 10.99 -3.32 -32.95
C GLY A 86 11.26 -4.76 -32.47
N LYS A 87 12.52 -5.10 -32.15
CA LYS A 87 12.91 -6.48 -31.84
C LYS A 87 13.22 -6.75 -30.37
N THR A 88 13.51 -5.74 -29.62
CA THR A 88 13.86 -5.84 -28.20
C THR A 88 12.84 -5.10 -27.35
N LEU A 89 12.30 -5.79 -26.33
CA LEU A 89 11.51 -5.17 -25.28
C LEU A 89 12.36 -5.12 -24.00
N LEU A 90 12.40 -3.96 -23.37
CA LEU A 90 12.96 -3.79 -22.04
C LEU A 90 11.81 -3.62 -21.03
N ILE A 91 11.99 -4.21 -19.86
CA ILE A 91 11.09 -4.04 -18.69
C ILE A 91 11.95 -3.61 -17.51
N LEU A 92 11.60 -2.49 -16.87
CA LEU A 92 12.25 -1.96 -15.68
C LEU A 92 11.42 -2.25 -14.45
N THR A 93 12.08 -2.60 -13.34
CA THR A 93 11.50 -2.62 -12.00
C THR A 93 11.97 -1.40 -11.19
N SER A 94 11.12 -0.97 -10.25
CA SER A 94 11.43 0.08 -9.28
C SER A 94 10.55 -0.14 -8.05
N GLY A 95 11.10 -0.76 -7.00
CA GLY A 95 10.27 -1.11 -5.86
C GLY A 95 11.02 -1.72 -4.68
N PHE A 96 10.34 -2.62 -3.99
CA PHE A 96 10.89 -3.34 -2.84
C PHE A 96 11.54 -4.65 -3.30
N ASN A 97 12.72 -4.59 -3.85
CA ASN A 97 13.47 -5.76 -4.33
C ASN A 97 14.68 -6.09 -3.42
N ILE A 98 14.50 -5.94 -2.11
CA ILE A 98 15.55 -6.21 -1.13
C ILE A 98 15.72 -7.72 -0.95
N GLN A 99 16.98 -8.16 -0.93
CA GLN A 99 17.36 -9.53 -0.63
C GLN A 99 17.83 -9.66 0.82
N PHE A 100 17.18 -10.52 1.58
CA PHE A 100 17.54 -10.80 2.97
C PHE A 100 18.14 -12.21 3.08
N PRO A 101 19.47 -12.36 3.11
CA PRO A 101 20.09 -13.65 3.41
C PRO A 101 19.89 -14.03 4.89
N SER A 102 19.69 -13.06 5.77
CA SER A 102 19.28 -13.24 7.16
C SER A 102 18.45 -12.02 7.61
N ALA A 103 17.68 -12.16 8.68
CA ALA A 103 16.89 -11.08 9.25
C ALA A 103 17.68 -9.83 9.67
N ALA A 104 18.99 -9.95 9.84
CA ALA A 104 19.84 -8.86 10.30
C ALA A 104 20.70 -8.22 9.20
N ASN A 105 20.73 -8.80 8.00
CA ASN A 105 21.63 -8.35 6.94
C ASN A 105 20.95 -8.39 5.58
N HIS A 106 20.96 -7.27 4.88
CA HIS A 106 20.61 -7.22 3.47
C HIS A 106 21.74 -7.82 2.62
N ASN A 107 21.39 -8.54 1.56
CA ASN A 107 22.36 -8.90 0.53
C ASN A 107 22.52 -7.70 -0.42
N THR A 108 23.40 -6.79 -0.08
CA THR A 108 23.64 -5.56 -0.86
C THR A 108 24.14 -5.82 -2.28
N VAL A 109 24.65 -7.02 -2.57
CA VAL A 109 25.14 -7.39 -3.91
C VAL A 109 23.99 -7.76 -4.85
N GLU A 110 22.95 -8.42 -4.35
CA GLU A 110 21.78 -8.84 -5.14
C GLU A 110 20.53 -8.03 -4.85
N THR A 111 20.58 -7.10 -3.88
CA THR A 111 19.52 -6.12 -3.63
C THR A 111 19.61 -5.00 -4.66
N ASN A 112 18.93 -5.19 -5.77
CA ASN A 112 18.99 -4.32 -6.93
C ASN A 112 17.60 -4.16 -7.55
N GLU A 113 17.48 -3.19 -8.44
CA GLU A 113 16.44 -3.15 -9.46
C GLU A 113 16.92 -3.85 -10.73
N TYR A 114 16.00 -4.21 -11.60
CA TYR A 114 16.28 -5.07 -12.73
C TYR A 114 15.78 -4.47 -14.04
N VAL A 115 16.57 -4.66 -15.11
CA VAL A 115 16.12 -4.46 -16.49
C VAL A 115 16.07 -5.82 -17.17
N PHE A 116 14.88 -6.31 -17.45
CA PHE A 116 14.66 -7.53 -18.21
C PHE A 116 14.70 -7.23 -19.69
N VAL A 117 15.47 -8.01 -20.44
CA VAL A 117 15.64 -7.89 -21.88
C VAL A 117 14.97 -9.08 -22.58
N TYR A 118 13.98 -8.78 -23.41
CA TYR A 118 13.27 -9.79 -24.19
C TYR A 118 13.50 -9.60 -25.68
N ASP A 119 13.75 -10.69 -26.38
CA ASP A 119 13.61 -10.76 -27.84
C ASP A 119 12.12 -10.94 -28.18
N ILE A 120 11.57 -9.97 -28.91
CA ILE A 120 10.18 -9.94 -29.38
C ILE A 120 10.06 -10.08 -30.90
N SER A 121 11.09 -10.55 -31.58
CA SER A 121 11.08 -10.82 -33.03
C SER A 121 10.27 -12.08 -33.38
N GLY A 122 10.05 -12.97 -32.40
CA GLY A 122 9.27 -14.19 -32.52
C GLY A 122 7.83 -14.03 -32.07
N PRO A 123 7.01 -15.09 -32.16
CA PRO A 123 5.58 -15.06 -31.77
C PRO A 123 5.35 -14.93 -30.26
N ARG A 124 6.38 -15.13 -29.46
CA ARG A 124 6.35 -14.98 -28.00
C ARG A 124 7.63 -14.30 -27.53
N PRO A 125 7.56 -13.39 -26.55
CA PRO A 125 8.75 -12.81 -25.96
C PRO A 125 9.66 -13.87 -25.33
N LEU A 126 10.95 -13.79 -25.62
CA LEU A 126 11.98 -14.67 -25.07
C LEU A 126 12.92 -13.84 -24.20
N LYS A 127 12.98 -14.11 -22.90
CA LYS A 127 13.94 -13.48 -21.99
C LYS A 127 15.37 -13.85 -22.42
N THR A 128 16.19 -12.88 -22.78
CA THR A 128 17.55 -13.09 -23.26
C THR A 128 18.62 -12.65 -22.27
N GLN A 129 18.28 -11.66 -21.44
CA GLN A 129 19.20 -11.14 -20.42
C GLN A 129 18.44 -10.45 -19.30
N VAL A 130 19.03 -10.42 -18.11
CA VAL A 130 18.65 -9.53 -17.02
C VAL A 130 19.87 -8.69 -16.64
N LEU A 131 19.66 -7.40 -16.44
CA LEU A 131 20.66 -6.45 -16.00
C LEU A 131 20.24 -5.90 -14.64
N GLN A 132 21.21 -5.63 -13.79
CA GLN A 132 21.00 -5.09 -12.45
C GLN A 132 21.41 -3.62 -12.44
N VAL A 133 20.63 -2.80 -11.73
CA VAL A 133 20.95 -1.42 -11.38
C VAL A 133 20.71 -1.25 -9.88
N PRO A 134 21.59 -0.51 -9.16
CA PRO A 134 21.43 -0.41 -7.69
C PRO A 134 20.07 0.15 -7.28
N ASN A 135 19.61 1.20 -7.94
CA ASN A 135 18.32 1.85 -7.76
C ASN A 135 17.74 2.29 -9.10
N ALA A 136 16.42 2.49 -9.14
CA ALA A 136 15.70 3.02 -10.29
C ALA A 136 14.46 3.81 -9.84
N PHE A 137 13.94 4.67 -10.71
CA PHE A 137 12.62 5.26 -10.55
C PHE A 137 12.03 5.61 -11.92
N ASP A 138 11.27 4.70 -12.51
CA ASP A 138 10.46 4.76 -13.72
C ASP A 138 11.19 5.05 -15.07
N GLY A 139 12.31 5.79 -15.09
CA GLY A 139 12.91 6.26 -16.33
C GLY A 139 13.65 5.18 -17.11
N LEU A 140 13.19 4.89 -18.35
CA LEU A 140 13.80 3.92 -19.27
C LEU A 140 13.62 4.40 -20.72
N ALA A 141 14.71 4.58 -21.48
CA ALA A 141 14.63 5.04 -22.86
C ALA A 141 15.76 4.50 -23.74
N PHE A 142 15.42 4.09 -24.96
CA PHE A 142 16.42 3.80 -26.00
C PHE A 142 17.01 5.07 -26.61
N HIS A 143 18.29 5.01 -26.97
CA HIS A 143 18.87 5.92 -27.91
C HIS A 143 18.26 5.67 -29.31
N PRO A 144 18.00 6.72 -30.16
CA PRO A 144 17.38 6.53 -31.46
C PRO A 144 18.14 5.59 -32.42
N ASN A 145 19.43 5.38 -32.21
CA ASN A 145 20.23 4.44 -33.01
C ASN A 145 20.05 2.96 -32.61
N GLY A 146 19.32 2.67 -31.54
CA GLY A 146 19.07 1.33 -31.01
C GLY A 146 20.28 0.61 -30.41
N LYS A 147 21.42 1.28 -30.25
CA LYS A 147 22.67 0.69 -29.73
C LYS A 147 22.93 0.97 -28.27
N GLU A 148 22.18 1.86 -27.70
CA GLU A 148 22.26 2.24 -26.27
C GLU A 148 20.86 2.39 -25.68
N PHE A 149 20.76 2.20 -24.37
CA PHE A 149 19.60 2.62 -23.60
C PHE A 149 20.03 3.18 -22.24
N TYR A 150 19.13 3.93 -21.63
CA TYR A 150 19.36 4.68 -20.40
C TYR A 150 18.32 4.27 -19.36
N VAL A 151 18.78 4.19 -18.12
CA VAL A 151 17.93 3.90 -16.94
C VAL A 151 18.17 4.99 -15.91
N SER A 152 17.12 5.64 -15.44
CA SER A 152 17.26 6.57 -14.32
C SER A 152 17.53 5.81 -13.03
N GLY A 153 18.55 6.25 -12.29
CA GLY A 153 18.97 5.63 -11.04
C GLY A 153 18.17 6.10 -9.81
N GLY A 154 17.03 6.75 -10.04
CA GLY A 154 16.15 7.20 -8.95
C GLY A 154 16.89 7.98 -7.87
N PRO A 155 16.86 7.50 -6.62
CA PRO A 155 17.48 8.16 -5.47
C PRO A 155 19.01 8.36 -5.58
N ASP A 156 19.70 7.64 -6.47
CA ASP A 156 21.15 7.78 -6.66
C ASP A 156 21.54 9.04 -7.45
N ASP A 157 20.56 9.82 -7.91
CA ASP A 157 20.76 11.06 -8.66
C ASP A 157 21.73 10.86 -9.87
N ASN A 158 21.48 9.81 -10.62
CA ASN A 158 22.30 9.41 -11.75
C ASN A 158 21.50 8.76 -12.89
N VAL A 159 22.17 8.43 -14.01
CA VAL A 159 21.61 7.66 -15.12
C VAL A 159 22.58 6.57 -15.52
N HIS A 160 22.14 5.31 -15.48
CA HIS A 160 22.87 4.17 -16.00
C HIS A 160 22.79 4.10 -17.54
N VAL A 161 23.87 3.72 -18.17
CA VAL A 161 23.99 3.63 -19.63
C VAL A 161 24.40 2.23 -20.02
N PHE A 162 23.57 1.56 -20.80
CA PHE A 162 23.86 0.25 -21.34
C PHE A 162 24.10 0.29 -22.85
N VAL A 163 25.14 -0.37 -23.30
CA VAL A 163 25.54 -0.44 -24.71
C VAL A 163 25.44 -1.84 -25.25
N ASN A 164 24.93 -1.97 -26.47
CA ASN A 164 24.86 -3.27 -27.16
C ASN A 164 26.23 -3.62 -27.74
N ARG A 165 26.84 -4.70 -27.25
CA ARG A 165 28.11 -5.24 -27.73
C ARG A 165 27.90 -6.54 -28.54
N GLY A 166 27.01 -6.47 -29.54
CA GLY A 166 26.66 -7.61 -30.38
C GLY A 166 25.48 -8.41 -29.88
N SER A 167 25.68 -9.45 -29.09
CA SER A 167 24.58 -10.28 -28.58
C SER A 167 24.17 -9.95 -27.14
N ARG A 168 24.87 -9.03 -26.49
CA ARG A 168 24.63 -8.71 -25.07
C ARG A 168 24.70 -7.20 -24.80
N TRP A 169 23.87 -6.78 -23.88
CA TRP A 169 23.92 -5.45 -23.29
C TRP A 169 24.90 -5.46 -22.11
N THR A 170 25.73 -4.45 -22.02
CA THR A 170 26.68 -4.27 -20.93
C THR A 170 26.70 -2.81 -20.52
N GLU A 171 26.91 -2.55 -19.27
CA GLU A 171 27.04 -1.18 -18.78
C GLU A 171 28.27 -0.50 -19.39
N ASP A 172 28.13 0.78 -19.78
CA ASP A 172 29.23 1.58 -20.35
C ASP A 172 30.26 1.85 -19.25
N THR A 173 31.53 1.91 -19.62
CA THR A 173 32.64 2.17 -18.66
C THR A 173 32.61 3.58 -18.04
N LYS A 174 31.84 4.49 -18.61
CA LYS A 174 31.58 5.85 -18.10
C LYS A 174 30.21 5.98 -17.43
N SER A 175 29.54 4.88 -17.18
CA SER A 175 28.30 4.81 -16.41
C SER A 175 28.61 4.64 -14.91
N PRO A 176 27.73 5.12 -13.99
CA PRO A 176 26.60 5.99 -14.29
C PRO A 176 27.00 7.45 -14.57
N ILE A 177 26.10 8.18 -15.27
CA ILE A 177 26.22 9.62 -15.44
C ILE A 177 25.68 10.30 -14.18
N VAL A 178 26.56 10.93 -13.40
CA VAL A 178 26.16 11.64 -12.19
C VAL A 178 25.46 12.96 -12.56
N LEU A 179 24.25 13.17 -12.05
CA LEU A 179 23.48 14.40 -12.31
C LEU A 179 23.89 15.51 -11.34
N GLY A 180 24.23 15.17 -10.09
CA GLY A 180 24.79 16.10 -9.11
C GLY A 180 23.84 17.25 -8.78
N ASN A 181 22.55 16.94 -8.57
CA ASN A 181 21.54 17.92 -8.17
C ASN A 181 21.56 18.19 -6.67
N GLY A 182 22.24 17.31 -5.91
CA GLY A 182 22.31 17.41 -4.45
C GLY A 182 21.08 16.83 -3.77
N LYS A 183 20.96 17.13 -2.50
CA LYS A 183 19.82 16.70 -1.68
C LYS A 183 18.76 17.80 -1.63
N ALA A 184 17.51 17.39 -1.76
CA ALA A 184 16.34 18.21 -1.53
C ALA A 184 16.12 18.46 -0.02
N VAL A 185 14.96 18.97 0.35
CA VAL A 185 14.51 19.19 1.73
C VAL A 185 14.67 17.92 2.57
N PHE A 186 15.00 18.06 3.82
CA PHE A 186 15.20 16.96 4.78
C PHE A 186 16.29 15.94 4.40
N GLY A 187 17.20 16.32 3.48
CA GLY A 187 18.27 15.45 3.04
C GLY A 187 17.88 14.38 2.03
N ILE A 188 16.69 14.48 1.46
CA ILE A 188 16.14 13.57 0.45
C ILE A 188 16.89 13.72 -0.88
N SER A 189 17.02 12.65 -1.63
CA SER A 189 17.61 12.65 -2.97
C SER A 189 16.78 13.46 -3.96
N ALA A 190 17.40 13.91 -5.06
CA ALA A 190 16.69 14.55 -6.16
C ALA A 190 15.74 13.60 -6.92
N ALA A 191 15.92 12.30 -6.79
CA ALA A 191 15.17 11.22 -7.44
C ALA A 191 15.04 11.39 -8.96
N ALA A 192 16.01 10.87 -9.70
CA ALA A 192 15.97 10.85 -11.18
C ALA A 192 14.80 9.96 -11.65
N GLY A 193 13.77 10.58 -12.23
CA GLY A 193 12.55 9.95 -12.73
C GLY A 193 12.56 9.70 -14.23
N GLY A 194 11.47 10.04 -14.92
CA GLY A 194 11.30 9.86 -16.35
C GLY A 194 12.40 10.50 -17.20
N ILE A 195 12.78 9.83 -18.30
CA ILE A 195 13.87 10.25 -19.19
C ILE A 195 13.46 10.22 -20.65
N ALA A 196 14.03 11.12 -21.46
CA ALA A 196 13.84 11.13 -22.89
C ALA A 196 15.12 11.51 -23.63
N VAL A 197 15.30 10.95 -24.84
CA VAL A 197 16.43 11.23 -25.72
C VAL A 197 15.97 12.09 -26.91
N SER A 198 16.75 13.13 -27.29
CA SER A 198 16.48 13.96 -28.46
C SER A 198 16.56 13.13 -29.75
N ALA A 199 15.85 13.56 -30.80
CA ALA A 199 15.79 12.84 -32.09
C ALA A 199 17.16 12.64 -32.75
N ASP A 200 18.11 13.56 -32.55
CA ASP A 200 19.49 13.45 -33.03
C ASP A 200 20.42 12.64 -32.12
N GLY A 201 19.89 12.14 -30.99
CA GLY A 201 20.64 11.33 -30.03
C GLY A 201 21.71 12.09 -29.23
N LYS A 202 21.68 13.43 -29.23
CA LYS A 202 22.76 14.19 -28.58
C LYS A 202 22.43 14.60 -27.13
N ARG A 203 21.15 14.70 -26.80
CA ARG A 203 20.72 15.14 -25.47
C ARG A 203 19.82 14.11 -24.84
N LEU A 204 20.03 13.92 -23.55
CA LEU A 204 19.12 13.22 -22.65
C LEU A 204 18.56 14.26 -21.69
N VAL A 205 17.26 14.23 -21.45
CA VAL A 205 16.59 15.04 -20.44
C VAL A 205 16.05 14.11 -19.37
N VAL A 206 16.30 14.44 -18.12
CA VAL A 206 15.91 13.69 -16.91
C VAL A 206 15.01 14.57 -16.05
N ALA A 207 13.85 14.09 -15.67
CA ALA A 207 13.02 14.70 -14.63
C ALA A 207 13.62 14.38 -13.24
N ASN A 208 13.77 15.40 -12.39
CA ASN A 208 14.26 15.23 -11.02
C ASN A 208 13.07 15.42 -10.06
N TYR A 209 12.42 14.30 -9.71
CA TYR A 209 11.11 14.25 -9.09
C TYR A 209 11.02 15.04 -7.78
N GLU A 210 11.97 14.81 -6.86
CA GLU A 210 12.00 15.48 -5.56
C GLU A 210 12.73 16.84 -5.55
N HIS A 211 13.21 17.31 -6.73
CA HIS A 211 14.01 18.54 -6.85
C HIS A 211 13.36 19.60 -7.75
N ASP A 212 12.13 19.38 -8.24
CA ASP A 212 11.35 20.33 -9.06
C ASP A 212 12.13 20.88 -10.24
N SER A 213 12.89 20.02 -10.93
CA SER A 213 13.79 20.42 -11.98
C SER A 213 13.93 19.37 -13.08
N ILE A 214 14.57 19.75 -14.16
CA ILE A 214 15.10 18.80 -15.13
C ILE A 214 16.61 18.95 -15.24
N THR A 215 17.28 17.83 -15.57
CA THR A 215 18.69 17.82 -15.93
C THR A 215 18.85 17.51 -17.42
N VAL A 216 19.60 18.35 -18.14
CA VAL A 216 19.99 18.10 -19.54
C VAL A 216 21.40 17.54 -19.55
N VAL A 217 21.59 16.42 -20.24
CA VAL A 217 22.86 15.68 -20.36
C VAL A 217 23.34 15.67 -21.79
N ASP A 218 24.65 15.87 -21.99
CA ASP A 218 25.36 15.60 -23.23
C ASP A 218 25.68 14.10 -23.31
N ILE A 219 25.00 13.40 -24.21
CA ILE A 219 25.15 11.96 -24.38
C ILE A 219 26.56 11.57 -24.81
N ALA A 220 27.18 12.32 -25.76
CA ALA A 220 28.48 11.99 -26.29
C ALA A 220 29.60 12.08 -25.22
N ASN A 221 29.48 13.07 -24.33
CA ASN A 221 30.45 13.31 -23.29
C ASN A 221 30.10 12.60 -21.97
N ARG A 222 28.91 11.98 -21.84
CA ARG A 222 28.37 11.38 -20.60
C ARG A 222 28.40 12.39 -19.44
N ALA A 223 27.97 13.61 -19.68
CA ALA A 223 28.12 14.71 -18.74
C ALA A 223 26.87 15.60 -18.65
N LYS A 224 26.56 16.07 -17.46
CA LYS A 224 25.54 17.09 -17.25
C LYS A 224 25.91 18.38 -17.97
N LEU A 225 24.97 18.93 -18.73
CA LEU A 225 25.08 20.27 -19.33
C LEU A 225 24.49 21.34 -18.41
N ALA A 226 23.28 21.09 -17.88
CA ALA A 226 22.58 22.03 -17.02
C ALA A 226 21.51 21.33 -16.19
N THR A 227 21.19 21.91 -15.05
CA THR A 227 19.93 21.67 -14.32
C THR A 227 19.10 22.94 -14.42
N LEU A 228 17.79 22.79 -14.73
CA LEU A 228 16.82 23.87 -14.80
C LEU A 228 15.73 23.65 -13.76
N SER A 229 15.56 24.59 -12.83
CA SER A 229 14.38 24.60 -11.97
C SER A 229 13.13 24.86 -12.81
N LEU A 230 12.08 24.08 -12.56
CA LEU A 230 10.79 24.25 -13.22
C LEU A 230 9.87 25.21 -12.47
N LYS A 231 10.23 25.62 -11.25
CA LYS A 231 9.44 26.57 -10.46
C LYS A 231 9.41 27.95 -11.11
N PRO A 232 8.25 28.65 -11.07
CA PRO A 232 8.16 30.03 -11.56
C PRO A 232 8.97 31.03 -10.73
N GLY A 233 9.19 30.73 -9.46
CA GLY A 233 9.94 31.54 -8.50
C GLY A 233 9.82 30.98 -7.07
N ASN A 234 10.58 31.54 -6.12
CA ASN A 234 10.49 31.11 -4.75
C ASN A 234 9.09 31.42 -4.16
N GLY A 235 8.46 30.43 -3.57
CA GLY A 235 7.14 30.54 -2.95
C GLY A 235 5.99 30.69 -3.94
N VAL A 236 6.22 30.40 -5.22
CA VAL A 236 5.18 30.38 -6.27
C VAL A 236 4.96 28.95 -6.74
N PRO A 237 3.73 28.41 -6.66
CA PRO A 237 3.43 27.06 -7.16
C PRO A 237 3.69 26.92 -8.64
N GLY A 238 4.12 25.76 -9.06
CA GLY A 238 4.33 25.38 -10.45
C GLY A 238 5.64 24.61 -10.68
N GLY A 239 5.58 23.58 -11.52
CA GLY A 239 6.72 22.74 -11.89
C GLY A 239 7.16 21.76 -10.81
N GLU A 240 6.31 21.46 -9.83
CA GLU A 240 6.60 20.61 -8.68
C GLU A 240 6.26 19.16 -8.97
N TYR A 241 7.10 18.23 -8.47
CA TYR A 241 7.05 16.80 -8.76
C TYR A 241 7.05 16.50 -10.27
N PRO A 242 8.10 16.88 -11.01
CA PRO A 242 8.22 16.54 -12.44
C PRO A 242 8.46 15.03 -12.60
N PHE A 243 7.55 14.34 -13.26
CA PHE A 243 7.61 12.88 -13.35
C PHE A 243 8.12 12.35 -14.69
N TRP A 244 7.57 12.82 -15.82
CA TRP A 244 7.89 12.28 -17.13
C TRP A 244 8.32 13.35 -18.13
N VAL A 245 9.05 12.93 -19.18
CA VAL A 245 9.57 13.81 -20.23
C VAL A 245 9.30 13.25 -21.63
N ALA A 246 8.90 14.09 -22.59
CA ALA A 246 8.99 13.79 -24.01
C ALA A 246 9.68 14.95 -24.75
N ILE A 247 10.47 14.64 -25.80
CA ILE A 247 11.22 15.64 -26.55
C ILE A 247 10.70 15.73 -27.98
N LYS A 248 10.24 16.92 -28.41
CA LYS A 248 9.89 17.22 -29.78
C LYS A 248 11.14 17.66 -30.55
N GLY A 249 11.52 16.84 -31.54
CA GLY A 249 12.75 17.06 -32.29
C GLY A 249 13.99 17.07 -31.42
N ASN A 250 14.74 18.19 -31.46
CA ASN A 250 15.96 18.37 -30.69
C ASN A 250 15.89 19.58 -29.75
N ALA A 251 14.75 20.26 -29.70
CA ALA A 251 14.68 21.61 -29.13
C ALA A 251 13.66 21.78 -28.00
N THR A 252 12.57 21.04 -27.99
CA THR A 252 11.49 21.29 -27.05
C THR A 252 11.23 20.05 -26.19
N ALA A 253 11.33 20.18 -24.87
CA ALA A 253 10.91 19.17 -23.93
C ALA A 253 9.54 19.54 -23.34
N PHE A 254 8.67 18.53 -23.19
CA PHE A 254 7.43 18.58 -22.45
C PHE A 254 7.63 17.75 -21.18
N VAL A 255 7.36 18.34 -20.03
CA VAL A 255 7.59 17.73 -18.71
C VAL A 255 6.30 17.75 -17.92
N THR A 256 5.84 16.59 -17.44
CA THR A 256 4.69 16.53 -16.53
C THR A 256 5.09 17.05 -15.15
N SER A 257 4.22 17.82 -14.51
CA SER A 257 4.34 18.28 -13.12
C SER A 257 3.08 17.82 -12.38
N GLU A 258 3.23 16.75 -11.59
CA GLU A 258 2.08 16.06 -11.00
C GLU A 258 1.31 16.94 -10.04
N ARG A 259 2.01 17.55 -9.08
CA ARG A 259 1.39 18.32 -8.02
C ARG A 259 0.64 19.55 -8.55
N ASP A 260 1.21 20.23 -9.54
CA ASP A 260 0.64 21.46 -10.09
C ASP A 260 -0.32 21.24 -11.26
N ARG A 261 -0.53 19.98 -11.67
CA ARG A 261 -1.46 19.59 -12.73
C ARG A 261 -1.20 20.37 -14.03
N GLU A 262 0.05 20.32 -14.50
CA GLU A 262 0.45 21.01 -15.71
C GLU A 262 1.48 20.22 -16.51
N VAL A 263 1.64 20.58 -17.79
CA VAL A 263 2.80 20.22 -18.61
C VAL A 263 3.66 21.47 -18.78
N VAL A 264 4.90 21.39 -18.30
CA VAL A 264 5.89 22.47 -18.45
C VAL A 264 6.59 22.32 -19.80
N VAL A 265 6.62 23.38 -20.59
CA VAL A 265 7.29 23.43 -21.91
C VAL A 265 8.65 24.10 -21.77
N VAL A 266 9.70 23.40 -22.18
CA VAL A 266 11.09 23.83 -21.99
C VAL A 266 11.81 23.86 -23.34
N ASP A 267 12.46 24.99 -23.69
CA ASP A 267 13.43 25.04 -24.75
C ASP A 267 14.77 24.47 -24.28
N ILE A 268 15.20 23.39 -24.92
CA ILE A 268 16.46 22.69 -24.65
C ILE A 268 17.43 22.83 -25.82
N SER A 269 17.19 23.73 -26.80
CA SER A 269 18.00 23.89 -28.00
C SER A 269 19.43 24.36 -27.70
N THR A 270 19.63 25.03 -26.59
CA THR A 270 20.95 25.54 -26.15
C THR A 270 21.47 24.79 -24.91
N ALA A 271 22.68 25.08 -24.50
CA ALA A 271 23.24 24.57 -23.24
C ALA A 271 22.60 25.21 -21.97
N ARG A 272 21.76 26.22 -22.16
CA ARG A 272 21.01 26.89 -21.08
C ARG A 272 19.51 26.72 -21.36
N PRO A 273 18.91 25.65 -20.86
CA PRO A 273 17.47 25.43 -21.06
C PRO A 273 16.65 26.53 -20.36
N VAL A 274 15.45 26.82 -20.90
CA VAL A 274 14.53 27.80 -20.34
C VAL A 274 13.08 27.32 -20.42
N VAL A 275 12.28 27.59 -19.41
CA VAL A 275 10.82 27.38 -19.46
C VAL A 275 10.20 28.40 -20.43
N THR A 276 9.46 27.90 -21.43
CA THR A 276 8.82 28.73 -22.46
C THR A 276 7.30 28.77 -22.37
N GLY A 277 6.70 27.83 -21.61
CA GLY A 277 5.25 27.78 -21.43
C GLY A 277 4.84 26.78 -20.35
N ARG A 278 3.55 26.89 -19.99
CA ARG A 278 2.88 25.98 -19.06
C ARG A 278 1.49 25.70 -19.59
N ILE A 279 1.08 24.44 -19.55
CA ILE A 279 -0.20 23.97 -20.06
C ILE A 279 -0.95 23.37 -18.87
N PRO A 280 -1.95 24.08 -18.31
CA PRO A 280 -2.71 23.58 -17.19
C PRO A 280 -3.59 22.38 -17.62
N LEU A 281 -3.75 21.41 -16.75
CA LEU A 281 -4.52 20.19 -16.89
C LEU A 281 -5.56 20.06 -15.77
N LYS A 282 -6.48 19.13 -15.93
CA LYS A 282 -7.49 18.85 -14.90
C LYS A 282 -6.99 17.91 -13.82
N GLY A 283 -6.30 16.86 -14.22
CA GLY A 283 -5.79 15.83 -13.33
C GLY A 283 -4.28 15.88 -13.16
N GLN A 284 -3.76 15.01 -12.32
CA GLN A 284 -2.33 14.81 -12.09
C GLN A 284 -1.71 14.12 -13.33
N PRO A 285 -0.83 14.80 -14.08
CA PRO A 285 -0.24 14.24 -15.29
C PRO A 285 0.89 13.28 -14.93
N ILE A 286 0.73 12.03 -15.31
CA ILE A 286 1.71 10.97 -15.06
C ILE A 286 2.64 10.84 -16.29
N ARG A 287 2.30 10.03 -17.27
CA ARG A 287 3.10 9.84 -18.48
C ARG A 287 2.56 10.61 -19.65
N LEU A 288 3.46 10.93 -20.57
CA LEU A 288 3.12 11.59 -21.84
C LEU A 288 3.90 10.99 -23.01
N ILE A 289 3.25 10.95 -24.17
CA ILE A 289 3.85 10.49 -25.43
C ILE A 289 3.52 11.43 -26.58
N LEU A 290 4.42 11.53 -27.57
CA LEU A 290 4.18 12.24 -28.82
C LEU A 290 3.71 11.28 -29.92
N ASN A 291 2.83 11.75 -30.80
CA ASN A 291 2.59 11.05 -32.04
C ASN A 291 3.83 11.14 -33.00
N LYS A 292 3.87 10.30 -34.05
CA LYS A 292 5.02 10.24 -34.99
C LYS A 292 5.37 11.60 -35.61
N ASN A 293 4.34 12.39 -35.98
CA ASN A 293 4.52 13.71 -36.54
C ASN A 293 4.86 14.79 -35.51
N GLN A 294 4.86 14.42 -34.22
CA GLN A 294 5.13 15.29 -33.07
C GLN A 294 4.22 16.53 -33.02
N THR A 295 3.00 16.43 -33.58
CA THR A 295 2.00 17.50 -33.60
C THR A 295 1.02 17.38 -32.44
N ARG A 296 0.95 16.21 -31.83
CA ARG A 296 0.07 15.88 -30.68
C ARG A 296 0.87 15.27 -29.56
N LEU A 297 0.52 15.67 -28.35
CA LEU A 297 1.00 15.12 -27.11
C LEU A 297 -0.20 14.51 -26.40
N PHE A 298 -0.09 13.27 -25.97
CA PHE A 298 -1.08 12.56 -25.17
C PHE A 298 -0.55 12.46 -23.75
N VAL A 299 -1.36 12.82 -22.76
CA VAL A 299 -0.98 12.86 -21.34
C VAL A 299 -1.99 12.06 -20.53
N ALA A 300 -1.54 11.05 -19.83
CA ALA A 300 -2.37 10.32 -18.84
C ALA A 300 -2.53 11.17 -17.58
N GLU A 301 -3.77 11.37 -17.14
CA GLU A 301 -4.11 12.17 -15.95
C GLU A 301 -4.73 11.27 -14.89
N GLY A 302 -3.90 10.78 -13.96
CA GLY A 302 -4.24 9.73 -13.02
C GLY A 302 -5.43 10.04 -12.12
N SER A 303 -5.58 11.26 -11.64
CA SER A 303 -6.64 11.61 -10.70
C SER A 303 -7.97 11.99 -11.35
N SER A 304 -7.99 12.33 -12.64
CA SER A 304 -9.20 12.73 -13.37
C SER A 304 -9.78 11.63 -14.27
N ASP A 305 -9.10 10.47 -14.39
CA ASP A 305 -9.46 9.35 -15.26
C ASP A 305 -9.56 9.75 -16.74
N THR A 306 -8.64 10.60 -17.19
CA THR A 306 -8.65 11.14 -18.54
C THR A 306 -7.30 11.02 -19.22
N VAL A 307 -7.31 11.16 -20.54
CA VAL A 307 -6.14 11.43 -21.34
C VAL A 307 -6.32 12.78 -22.01
N ALA A 308 -5.45 13.75 -21.71
CA ALA A 308 -5.43 15.01 -22.39
C ALA A 308 -4.71 14.90 -23.75
N VAL A 309 -5.33 15.36 -24.82
CA VAL A 309 -4.72 15.51 -26.14
C VAL A 309 -4.35 16.97 -26.36
N ILE A 310 -3.06 17.24 -26.48
CA ILE A 310 -2.53 18.59 -26.54
C ILE A 310 -1.90 18.86 -27.91
N SER A 311 -2.18 20.02 -28.48
CA SER A 311 -1.45 20.52 -29.65
C SER A 311 -0.05 20.99 -29.26
N THR A 312 0.99 20.38 -29.85
CA THR A 312 2.38 20.79 -29.59
C THR A 312 2.76 22.13 -30.24
N THR A 313 1.87 22.72 -31.03
CA THR A 313 2.08 24.00 -31.71
C THR A 313 1.37 25.16 -31.01
N SER A 314 0.10 24.95 -30.64
CA SER A 314 -0.69 25.99 -29.98
C SER A 314 -0.62 25.88 -28.44
N HIS A 315 -0.09 24.78 -27.92
CA HIS A 315 -0.05 24.46 -26.50
C HIS A 315 -1.46 24.45 -25.84
N LYS A 316 -2.49 24.07 -26.60
CA LYS A 316 -3.88 23.98 -26.13
C LYS A 316 -4.26 22.52 -25.95
N VAL A 317 -5.02 22.22 -24.90
CA VAL A 317 -5.76 20.97 -24.77
C VAL A 317 -6.87 21.00 -25.82
N LEU A 318 -6.89 20.00 -26.70
CA LEU A 318 -7.86 19.84 -27.78
C LEU A 318 -9.03 18.95 -27.37
N GLU A 319 -8.73 17.94 -26.55
CA GLU A 319 -9.67 16.96 -26.08
C GLU A 319 -9.20 16.38 -24.75
N GLU A 320 -10.14 16.02 -23.90
CA GLU A 320 -9.95 15.13 -22.75
C GLU A 320 -10.80 13.89 -22.97
N ILE A 321 -10.13 12.73 -23.01
CA ILE A 321 -10.75 11.44 -23.30
C ILE A 321 -10.91 10.69 -21.98
N SER A 322 -12.13 10.35 -21.61
CA SER A 322 -12.38 9.49 -20.43
C SER A 322 -11.85 8.07 -20.69
N THR A 323 -11.19 7.50 -19.71
CA THR A 323 -10.70 6.11 -19.71
C THR A 323 -11.58 5.19 -18.86
N THR A 324 -12.54 5.73 -18.13
CA THR A 324 -13.54 4.95 -17.41
C THR A 324 -14.47 4.20 -18.34
N ALA A 325 -15.17 3.19 -17.79
CA ALA A 325 -16.02 2.27 -18.52
C ALA A 325 -16.91 2.96 -19.60
N PRO A 326 -16.98 2.41 -20.81
CA PRO A 326 -17.74 2.99 -21.91
C PRO A 326 -19.23 3.10 -21.57
N LYS A 327 -19.81 4.30 -21.64
CA LYS A 327 -21.24 4.53 -21.34
C LYS A 327 -22.20 3.76 -22.25
N ASP A 328 -21.77 3.43 -23.47
CA ASP A 328 -22.54 2.62 -24.42
C ASP A 328 -22.65 1.14 -24.00
N VAL A 329 -21.73 0.67 -23.18
CA VAL A 329 -21.68 -0.72 -22.68
C VAL A 329 -22.26 -0.81 -21.26
N PHE A 330 -22.16 0.27 -20.50
CA PHE A 330 -22.59 0.34 -19.10
C PHE A 330 -23.60 1.47 -18.93
N GLU A 331 -24.89 1.18 -19.19
CA GLU A 331 -26.00 2.16 -19.11
C GLU A 331 -26.08 2.86 -17.73
N ASN A 332 -25.55 2.24 -16.68
CA ASN A 332 -25.55 2.75 -15.30
C ASN A 332 -24.16 3.22 -14.82
N SER A 333 -23.19 3.42 -15.72
CA SER A 333 -21.87 3.89 -15.29
C SER A 333 -21.99 5.24 -14.59
N ARG A 334 -21.57 5.27 -13.33
CA ARG A 334 -21.53 6.49 -12.54
C ARG A 334 -20.31 7.31 -12.97
N ASP A 335 -20.39 8.64 -12.90
CA ASP A 335 -19.27 9.53 -13.25
C ASP A 335 -18.21 9.60 -12.12
N TYR A 336 -17.96 8.49 -11.41
CA TYR A 336 -16.93 8.39 -10.37
C TYR A 336 -15.53 8.21 -10.94
N LYS A 337 -14.54 8.64 -10.19
CA LYS A 337 -13.12 8.53 -10.51
C LYS A 337 -12.49 7.33 -9.79
N GLY A 338 -11.39 6.80 -10.32
CA GLY A 338 -10.65 5.69 -9.71
C GLY A 338 -10.05 4.70 -10.70
N SER A 339 -10.20 4.90 -12.01
CA SER A 339 -9.50 4.07 -13.00
C SER A 339 -8.00 4.34 -13.04
N SER A 340 -7.56 5.55 -12.66
CA SER A 340 -6.15 5.93 -12.50
C SER A 340 -5.28 5.62 -13.73
N PRO A 341 -5.51 6.28 -14.90
CA PRO A 341 -4.69 6.10 -16.08
C PRO A 341 -3.25 6.59 -15.84
N ASN A 342 -2.24 5.73 -16.11
CA ASN A 342 -0.86 6.04 -15.78
C ASN A 342 0.16 5.79 -16.90
N SER A 343 -0.20 5.07 -17.98
CA SER A 343 0.71 4.85 -19.11
C SER A 343 -0.05 4.77 -20.43
N LEU A 344 0.65 5.02 -21.53
CA LEU A 344 0.10 5.24 -22.86
C LEU A 344 0.92 4.54 -23.93
N ALA A 345 0.27 3.95 -24.94
CA ALA A 345 0.92 3.47 -26.17
C ALA A 345 0.04 3.69 -27.41
N LEU A 346 0.60 4.23 -28.48
CA LEU A 346 -0.07 4.36 -29.77
C LEU A 346 0.13 3.11 -30.62
N SER A 347 -0.91 2.68 -31.31
CA SER A 347 -0.78 1.70 -32.40
C SER A 347 0.17 2.21 -33.51
N PRO A 348 0.82 1.33 -34.29
CA PRO A 348 1.74 1.76 -35.34
C PRO A 348 1.11 2.66 -36.42
N ASP A 349 -0.18 2.56 -36.65
CA ASP A 349 -0.95 3.42 -37.57
C ASP A 349 -1.50 4.69 -36.91
N GLU A 350 -1.31 4.83 -35.57
CA GLU A 350 -1.81 5.94 -34.76
C GLU A 350 -3.34 6.14 -34.79
N GLN A 351 -4.09 5.05 -35.05
CA GLN A 351 -5.56 5.09 -34.99
C GLN A 351 -6.09 4.67 -33.63
N THR A 352 -5.28 3.94 -32.84
CA THR A 352 -5.67 3.43 -31.53
C THR A 352 -4.67 3.89 -30.48
N LEU A 353 -5.20 4.34 -29.33
CA LEU A 353 -4.44 4.60 -28.13
C LEU A 353 -4.79 3.54 -27.09
N TYR A 354 -3.80 2.89 -26.52
CA TYR A 354 -3.93 1.98 -25.38
C TYR A 354 -3.49 2.70 -24.13
N VAL A 355 -4.28 2.61 -23.07
CA VAL A 355 -4.04 3.31 -21.79
C VAL A 355 -4.16 2.32 -20.66
N THR A 356 -3.14 2.18 -19.82
CA THR A 356 -3.24 1.41 -18.58
C THR A 356 -4.06 2.18 -17.55
N ASN A 357 -5.13 1.59 -17.08
CA ASN A 357 -5.94 2.04 -15.95
C ASN A 357 -5.50 1.26 -14.70
N ALA A 358 -4.55 1.80 -13.96
CA ALA A 358 -3.92 1.07 -12.85
C ALA A 358 -4.90 0.73 -11.73
N GLY A 359 -5.77 1.66 -11.35
CA GLY A 359 -6.79 1.44 -10.31
C GLY A 359 -7.90 0.48 -10.72
N ALA A 360 -8.22 0.40 -12.03
CA ALA A 360 -9.26 -0.48 -12.56
C ALA A 360 -8.73 -1.84 -13.06
N ASN A 361 -7.41 -2.06 -13.03
CA ASN A 361 -6.75 -3.30 -13.48
C ASN A 361 -7.09 -3.67 -14.93
N ASP A 362 -7.06 -2.69 -15.82
CA ASP A 362 -7.36 -2.90 -17.23
C ASP A 362 -6.49 -2.05 -18.17
N VAL A 363 -6.60 -2.32 -19.46
CA VAL A 363 -6.10 -1.45 -20.53
C VAL A 363 -7.29 -0.93 -21.32
N ALA A 364 -7.50 0.38 -21.30
CA ALA A 364 -8.49 1.06 -22.13
C ALA A 364 -8.02 1.09 -23.59
N VAL A 365 -8.94 0.77 -24.51
CA VAL A 365 -8.73 0.80 -25.95
C VAL A 365 -9.53 1.98 -26.52
N ILE A 366 -8.81 2.98 -27.04
CA ILE A 366 -9.40 4.24 -27.51
C ILE A 366 -9.16 4.39 -29.00
N GLU A 367 -10.23 4.50 -29.78
CA GLU A 367 -10.20 4.88 -31.20
C GLU A 367 -10.02 6.40 -31.29
N LEU A 368 -8.92 6.84 -31.92
CA LEU A 368 -8.59 8.25 -32.02
C LEU A 368 -9.38 8.94 -33.15
N GLY A 369 -10.10 9.99 -32.82
CA GLY A 369 -10.96 10.70 -33.75
C GLY A 369 -10.22 11.63 -34.75
N GLY A 370 -8.98 12.03 -34.42
CA GLY A 370 -8.24 13.03 -35.19
C GLY A 370 -7.65 12.55 -36.51
N GLY A 371 -7.52 11.26 -36.76
CA GLY A 371 -6.96 10.64 -37.96
C GLY A 371 -5.66 11.28 -38.47
N ASN A 372 -5.12 10.80 -39.58
CA ASN A 372 -3.89 11.32 -40.22
C ASN A 372 -4.01 12.76 -40.76
N ASN A 373 -5.16 13.43 -40.62
CA ASN A 373 -5.40 14.79 -41.12
C ASN A 373 -5.15 15.89 -40.07
N ALA A 374 -4.43 15.63 -39.06
CA ALA A 374 -4.19 16.48 -37.89
C ALA A 374 -3.28 17.70 -38.14
N GLY A 375 -3.38 18.33 -39.27
CA GLY A 375 -2.61 19.56 -39.59
C GLY A 375 -3.18 20.84 -38.94
N LYS A 376 -4.45 20.85 -38.53
CA LYS A 376 -5.10 22.02 -37.93
C LYS A 376 -5.90 21.61 -36.71
N ASP A 377 -5.72 22.33 -35.60
CA ASP A 377 -6.41 22.12 -34.32
C ASP A 377 -7.95 22.22 -34.48
N GLU A 378 -8.41 23.04 -35.42
CA GLU A 378 -9.83 23.30 -35.72
C GLU A 378 -10.59 22.08 -36.28
N ASN A 379 -9.90 21.03 -36.72
CA ASN A 379 -10.46 19.83 -37.37
C ASN A 379 -10.33 18.57 -36.47
N TRP A 380 -9.96 18.72 -35.24
CA TRP A 380 -9.89 17.58 -34.31
C TRP A 380 -11.29 17.00 -34.09
N GLN A 381 -11.47 15.71 -34.39
CA GLN A 381 -12.69 14.97 -34.07
C GLN A 381 -12.52 14.25 -32.71
N LYS A 382 -13.62 14.05 -32.01
CA LYS A 382 -13.60 13.39 -30.72
C LYS A 382 -13.22 11.92 -30.86
N SER A 383 -12.38 11.48 -29.96
CA SER A 383 -11.98 10.09 -29.79
C SER A 383 -13.06 9.29 -29.04
N LYS A 384 -13.01 7.97 -29.14
CA LYS A 384 -13.99 7.09 -28.52
C LYS A 384 -13.28 5.96 -27.77
N LEU A 385 -13.63 5.75 -26.51
CA LEU A 385 -13.32 4.53 -25.77
C LEU A 385 -14.20 3.40 -26.35
N VAL A 386 -13.55 2.34 -26.88
CA VAL A 386 -14.25 1.25 -27.57
C VAL A 386 -14.22 -0.08 -26.83
N GLY A 387 -13.41 -0.20 -25.77
CA GLY A 387 -13.37 -1.38 -24.95
C GLY A 387 -12.29 -1.36 -23.88
N LEU A 388 -12.31 -2.37 -23.01
CA LEU A 388 -11.40 -2.58 -21.91
C LEU A 388 -10.81 -4.00 -21.97
N ILE A 389 -9.54 -4.16 -21.62
CA ILE A 389 -8.83 -5.46 -21.59
C ILE A 389 -8.38 -5.72 -20.16
N PRO A 390 -8.81 -6.81 -19.50
CA PRO A 390 -8.40 -7.10 -18.14
C PRO A 390 -6.92 -7.46 -18.05
N THR A 391 -6.28 -7.03 -16.97
CA THR A 391 -4.85 -7.26 -16.68
C THR A 391 -4.65 -7.94 -15.33
N GLY A 392 -3.42 -8.03 -14.87
CA GLY A 392 -3.07 -8.29 -13.48
C GLY A 392 -3.28 -7.06 -12.60
N TRP A 393 -2.84 -7.14 -11.34
CA TRP A 393 -3.03 -6.06 -10.39
C TRP A 393 -2.07 -4.89 -10.65
N TYR A 394 -2.60 -3.71 -10.74
CA TYR A 394 -1.95 -2.41 -10.94
C TYR A 394 -1.04 -2.37 -12.19
N PRO A 395 -1.62 -2.32 -13.43
CA PRO A 395 -0.86 -2.21 -14.65
C PRO A 395 -0.16 -0.84 -14.75
N ASN A 396 1.18 -0.86 -14.83
CA ASN A 396 2.02 0.34 -14.83
C ASN A 396 2.47 0.80 -16.22
N SER A 397 2.52 -0.12 -17.19
CA SER A 397 3.00 0.24 -18.51
C SER A 397 2.49 -0.69 -19.60
N VAL A 398 2.20 -0.12 -20.75
CA VAL A 398 1.83 -0.83 -21.98
C VAL A 398 2.74 -0.46 -23.13
N SER A 399 3.10 -1.44 -23.96
CA SER A 399 3.78 -1.27 -25.24
C SER A 399 3.09 -2.08 -26.33
N VAL A 400 3.19 -1.63 -27.58
CA VAL A 400 2.59 -2.28 -28.76
C VAL A 400 3.69 -2.78 -29.67
N SER A 401 3.60 -4.01 -30.20
CA SER A 401 4.55 -4.53 -31.18
C SER A 401 4.61 -3.69 -32.44
N ALA A 402 5.74 -3.72 -33.15
CA ALA A 402 5.96 -2.93 -34.36
C ALA A 402 4.95 -3.21 -35.50
N ASP A 403 4.37 -4.40 -35.52
CA ASP A 403 3.32 -4.82 -36.46
C ASP A 403 1.89 -4.55 -35.95
N GLY A 404 1.74 -4.04 -34.72
CA GLY A 404 0.45 -3.71 -34.12
C GLY A 404 -0.40 -4.90 -33.66
N ASN A 405 0.19 -6.10 -33.59
CA ASN A 405 -0.56 -7.32 -33.32
C ASN A 405 -0.49 -7.81 -31.84
N MET A 406 0.48 -7.32 -31.08
CA MET A 406 0.70 -7.75 -29.70
C MET A 406 0.76 -6.55 -28.75
N LEU A 407 0.19 -6.72 -27.57
CA LEU A 407 0.37 -5.83 -26.42
C LEU A 407 1.29 -6.50 -25.39
N TYR A 408 2.11 -5.68 -24.77
CA TYR A 408 3.02 -6.03 -23.69
C TYR A 408 2.68 -5.13 -22.49
N VAL A 409 2.13 -5.72 -21.44
CA VAL A 409 1.68 -4.99 -20.25
C VAL A 409 2.44 -5.49 -19.04
N VAL A 410 2.93 -4.59 -18.20
CA VAL A 410 3.53 -4.97 -16.92
C VAL A 410 2.66 -4.49 -15.77
N ASN A 411 2.51 -5.36 -14.78
CA ASN A 411 1.76 -5.13 -13.57
C ASN A 411 2.73 -4.99 -12.40
N GLY A 412 2.50 -4.00 -11.55
CA GLY A 412 3.35 -3.73 -10.38
C GLY A 412 3.17 -4.75 -9.26
N LYS A 413 1.96 -5.26 -9.13
CA LYS A 413 1.54 -6.08 -7.98
C LYS A 413 0.96 -7.43 -8.39
N SER A 414 0.93 -8.34 -7.44
CA SER A 414 0.16 -9.60 -7.44
C SER A 414 -0.40 -9.85 -6.05
N ASN A 415 -1.35 -10.75 -5.93
CA ASN A 415 -1.86 -11.18 -4.64
C ASN A 415 -0.72 -11.83 -3.82
N ALA A 416 -0.53 -11.38 -2.58
CA ALA A 416 0.62 -11.75 -1.78
C ALA A 416 0.55 -13.20 -1.26
N GLY A 417 -0.64 -13.66 -0.89
CA GLY A 417 -0.81 -14.96 -0.25
C GLY A 417 -0.32 -15.00 1.20
N PRO A 418 -0.20 -16.17 1.80
CA PRO A 418 0.10 -16.32 3.21
C PRO A 418 1.54 -15.95 3.54
N ASN A 419 1.75 -15.35 4.71
CA ASN A 419 3.03 -15.15 5.38
C ASN A 419 2.96 -15.76 6.81
N PRO A 420 4.04 -16.24 7.39
CA PRO A 420 5.41 -16.24 6.88
C PRO A 420 5.64 -17.31 5.83
N ALA A 421 6.62 -17.09 4.97
CA ALA A 421 7.14 -18.15 4.13
C ALA A 421 7.91 -19.19 4.95
N ALA A 422 8.05 -20.39 4.41
CA ALA A 422 8.83 -21.44 5.07
C ALA A 422 10.27 -20.97 5.34
N CYS A 423 10.69 -21.10 6.59
CA CYS A 423 12.08 -20.85 6.95
C CYS A 423 12.95 -22.02 6.49
N VAL A 424 13.94 -21.75 5.65
CA VAL A 424 14.81 -22.77 5.08
C VAL A 424 16.06 -23.02 5.93
N ASP A 425 16.39 -22.13 6.85
CA ASP A 425 17.52 -22.33 7.77
C ASP A 425 17.13 -23.22 8.95
N LYS A 426 17.60 -24.47 8.88
CA LYS A 426 17.31 -25.49 9.91
C LYS A 426 17.83 -25.09 11.29
N ALA A 427 18.89 -24.31 11.40
CA ALA A 427 19.42 -23.87 12.67
C ALA A 427 18.47 -22.91 13.40
N SER A 428 17.74 -22.08 12.65
CA SER A 428 16.79 -21.12 13.22
C SER A 428 15.48 -21.75 13.71
N ILE A 429 15.08 -22.87 13.15
CA ILE A 429 13.84 -23.58 13.53
C ILE A 429 14.02 -24.59 14.65
N GLN A 430 15.25 -24.86 15.08
CA GLN A 430 15.49 -25.77 16.20
C GLN A 430 15.35 -25.04 17.55
N PRO A 431 14.86 -25.70 18.60
CA PRO A 431 14.84 -25.09 19.92
C PRO A 431 16.25 -24.62 20.33
N GLY A 432 16.36 -23.36 20.75
CA GLY A 432 17.64 -22.74 21.07
C GLY A 432 18.47 -22.28 19.86
N GLY A 433 17.99 -22.46 18.66
CA GLY A 433 18.62 -21.93 17.45
C GLY A 433 18.53 -20.39 17.38
N ASN A 434 19.34 -19.82 16.50
CA ASN A 434 19.28 -18.38 16.24
C ASN A 434 18.09 -18.05 15.33
N GLN A 435 17.01 -17.55 15.90
CA GLN A 435 15.79 -17.18 15.17
C GLN A 435 16.06 -16.11 14.09
N ASN A 436 17.02 -15.23 14.37
CA ASN A 436 17.40 -14.16 13.45
C ASN A 436 18.26 -14.65 12.27
N ALA A 437 18.74 -15.89 12.30
CA ALA A 437 19.47 -16.48 11.18
C ALA A 437 18.54 -17.05 10.10
N CYS A 438 17.24 -17.17 10.38
CA CYS A 438 16.27 -17.60 9.38
C CYS A 438 16.14 -16.53 8.29
N SER A 439 16.21 -16.96 7.03
CA SER A 439 15.93 -16.06 5.90
C SER A 439 14.56 -15.40 6.07
N ALA A 440 14.54 -14.09 5.97
CA ALA A 440 13.29 -13.31 6.00
C ALA A 440 12.59 -13.23 4.65
N ALA A 441 13.18 -13.81 3.62
CA ALA A 441 12.62 -13.79 2.28
C ALA A 441 11.13 -14.16 2.28
N ASN A 442 10.35 -13.40 1.55
CA ASN A 442 8.92 -13.65 1.32
C ASN A 442 8.04 -13.62 2.58
N GLN A 443 8.33 -12.72 3.51
CA GLN A 443 7.48 -12.54 4.70
C GLN A 443 6.85 -11.16 4.76
N TYR A 444 7.60 -10.14 4.42
CA TYR A 444 7.12 -8.76 4.33
C TYR A 444 6.18 -8.61 3.13
N VAL A 445 5.12 -7.86 3.27
CA VAL A 445 4.09 -7.73 2.23
C VAL A 445 4.68 -7.32 0.87
N TRP A 446 5.58 -6.36 0.83
CA TRP A 446 6.27 -5.96 -0.40
C TRP A 446 7.19 -7.03 -0.99
N GLN A 447 7.68 -7.96 -0.18
CA GLN A 447 8.42 -9.13 -0.70
C GLN A 447 7.51 -10.19 -1.28
N LEU A 448 6.27 -10.26 -0.83
CA LEU A 448 5.26 -11.22 -1.32
C LEU A 448 4.56 -10.70 -2.57
N THR A 449 4.33 -9.39 -2.65
CA THR A 449 3.66 -8.73 -3.77
C THR A 449 4.60 -8.66 -4.98
N LYS A 450 4.34 -9.47 -6.02
CA LYS A 450 5.23 -9.66 -7.16
C LYS A 450 4.69 -9.05 -8.43
N ALA A 451 5.60 -8.60 -9.29
CA ALA A 451 5.25 -8.09 -10.61
C ALA A 451 4.86 -9.21 -11.58
N GLY A 452 4.03 -8.86 -12.55
CA GLY A 452 3.63 -9.74 -13.65
C GLY A 452 3.89 -9.12 -15.03
N PHE A 453 4.24 -9.95 -15.99
CA PHE A 453 4.37 -9.58 -17.40
C PHE A 453 3.27 -10.26 -18.21
N LEU A 454 2.32 -9.49 -18.71
CA LEU A 454 1.23 -9.92 -19.57
C LEU A 454 1.58 -9.67 -21.04
N THR A 455 1.52 -10.72 -21.86
CA THR A 455 1.62 -10.65 -23.31
C THR A 455 0.32 -11.14 -23.91
N LEU A 456 -0.29 -10.39 -24.82
CA LEU A 456 -1.54 -10.82 -25.47
C LEU A 456 -1.64 -10.32 -26.90
N PRO A 457 -2.29 -11.08 -27.81
CA PRO A 457 -2.71 -10.56 -29.12
C PRO A 457 -3.68 -9.39 -28.94
N VAL A 458 -3.60 -8.38 -29.79
CA VAL A 458 -4.52 -7.24 -29.78
C VAL A 458 -5.96 -7.74 -30.06
N PRO A 459 -6.88 -7.68 -29.07
CA PRO A 459 -8.26 -8.13 -29.27
C PRO A 459 -9.05 -7.13 -30.14
N ARG A 460 -9.99 -7.63 -30.92
CA ARG A 460 -10.83 -6.82 -31.81
C ARG A 460 -12.26 -7.35 -31.86
N GLY A 461 -13.21 -6.50 -32.19
CA GLY A 461 -14.62 -6.88 -32.38
C GLY A 461 -15.19 -7.60 -31.16
N GLU A 462 -15.81 -8.77 -31.39
CA GLU A 462 -16.46 -9.57 -30.34
C GLU A 462 -15.51 -9.98 -29.20
N ASP A 463 -14.23 -10.26 -29.49
CA ASP A 463 -13.25 -10.60 -28.46
C ASP A 463 -13.00 -9.41 -27.51
N LEU A 464 -12.95 -8.17 -28.02
CA LEU A 464 -12.81 -6.98 -27.19
C LEU A 464 -14.06 -6.70 -26.37
N GLU A 465 -15.27 -6.91 -26.93
CA GLU A 465 -16.53 -6.77 -26.21
C GLU A 465 -16.64 -7.80 -25.06
N GLU A 466 -16.25 -9.06 -25.29
CA GLU A 466 -16.21 -10.09 -24.25
C GLU A 466 -15.25 -9.71 -23.11
N LEU A 467 -14.06 -9.19 -23.43
CA LEU A 467 -13.08 -8.74 -22.45
C LEU A 467 -13.57 -7.49 -21.69
N THR A 468 -14.26 -6.58 -22.36
CA THR A 468 -14.87 -5.41 -21.72
C THR A 468 -15.91 -5.84 -20.69
N ASN A 469 -16.74 -6.82 -21.04
CA ASN A 469 -17.69 -7.42 -20.09
C ASN A 469 -16.99 -8.18 -18.95
N GLN A 470 -15.79 -8.74 -19.20
CA GLN A 470 -14.99 -9.36 -18.14
C GLN A 470 -14.47 -8.32 -17.16
N VAL A 471 -13.95 -7.17 -17.63
CA VAL A 471 -13.55 -6.04 -16.77
C VAL A 471 -14.73 -5.57 -15.92
N ALA A 472 -15.92 -5.48 -16.51
CA ALA A 472 -17.13 -5.10 -15.79
C ALA A 472 -17.46 -6.06 -14.65
N ARG A 473 -17.34 -7.36 -14.91
CA ARG A 473 -17.55 -8.38 -13.84
C ARG A 473 -16.48 -8.27 -12.76
N ASN A 474 -15.22 -8.10 -13.14
CA ASN A 474 -14.09 -7.98 -12.23
C ASN A 474 -14.28 -6.80 -11.26
N ASN A 475 -14.70 -5.65 -11.79
CA ASN A 475 -14.86 -4.40 -11.05
C ASN A 475 -16.31 -4.13 -10.58
N ARG A 476 -17.24 -5.07 -10.83
CA ARG A 476 -18.65 -5.00 -10.42
C ARG A 476 -19.44 -3.80 -11.01
N TYR A 477 -19.05 -3.29 -12.19
CA TYR A 477 -19.69 -2.13 -12.83
C TYR A 477 -21.18 -2.32 -13.18
N HIS A 478 -21.69 -3.55 -13.15
CA HIS A 478 -23.12 -3.87 -13.37
C HIS A 478 -23.90 -4.12 -12.08
N ARG A 479 -23.42 -3.63 -10.96
CA ARG A 479 -24.14 -3.85 -9.72
C ARG A 479 -25.52 -3.23 -9.76
N ASP A 480 -26.53 -4.07 -10.00
CA ASP A 480 -27.93 -3.73 -9.74
C ASP A 480 -28.12 -3.66 -8.23
N SER A 481 -28.09 -2.46 -7.68
CA SER A 481 -28.38 -2.20 -6.27
C SER A 481 -29.73 -2.80 -5.82
N ALA A 482 -30.63 -3.05 -6.76
CA ALA A 482 -31.94 -3.63 -6.51
C ALA A 482 -31.96 -5.17 -6.34
N GLN A 483 -30.91 -5.90 -6.78
CA GLN A 483 -30.95 -7.38 -6.73
C GLN A 483 -30.38 -7.96 -5.42
N ASP A 484 -29.56 -7.24 -4.67
CA ASP A 484 -28.88 -7.80 -3.51
C ASP A 484 -29.68 -7.77 -2.19
N GLY A 485 -30.92 -7.30 -2.18
CA GLY A 485 -31.73 -7.21 -0.94
C GLY A 485 -31.15 -6.28 0.13
N GLY A 486 -29.97 -5.71 -0.13
CA GLY A 486 -29.22 -4.85 0.77
C GLY A 486 -29.75 -3.43 0.84
N ASP A 487 -30.29 -2.90 -0.26
CA ASP A 487 -30.78 -1.52 -0.33
C ASP A 487 -31.85 -1.20 0.71
N GLY A 488 -32.76 -2.14 0.97
CA GLY A 488 -33.77 -1.97 2.02
C GLY A 488 -33.18 -1.93 3.42
N LEU A 489 -32.11 -2.70 3.68
CA LEU A 489 -31.44 -2.73 4.98
C LEU A 489 -30.57 -1.48 5.16
N MET A 490 -29.78 -1.11 4.14
CA MET A 490 -28.94 0.11 4.21
C MET A 490 -29.80 1.37 4.35
N ALA A 491 -30.92 1.49 3.61
CA ALA A 491 -31.90 2.56 3.78
C ALA A 491 -32.51 2.59 5.20
N ALA A 492 -32.78 1.41 5.78
CA ALA A 492 -33.27 1.32 7.15
C ALA A 492 -32.20 1.72 8.19
N LEU A 493 -30.92 1.39 7.94
CA LEU A 493 -29.78 1.81 8.78
C LEU A 493 -29.57 3.32 8.71
N ARG A 494 -29.61 3.90 7.50
CA ARG A 494 -29.49 5.35 7.26
C ARG A 494 -30.52 6.18 8.06
N ASN A 495 -31.72 5.64 8.23
CA ASN A 495 -32.76 6.28 9.03
C ASN A 495 -32.54 6.14 10.57
N LYS A 496 -31.70 5.22 11.01
CA LYS A 496 -31.51 4.93 12.43
C LYS A 496 -30.14 5.39 12.96
N VAL A 497 -29.11 5.22 12.16
CA VAL A 497 -27.75 5.59 12.52
C VAL A 497 -27.53 7.06 12.20
N GLN A 498 -27.15 7.81 13.20
CA GLN A 498 -26.88 9.25 13.07
C GLN A 498 -25.38 9.56 13.25
N HIS A 499 -24.66 8.64 13.86
CA HIS A 499 -23.26 8.81 14.21
C HIS A 499 -22.46 7.57 13.82
N VAL A 500 -21.28 7.80 13.27
CA VAL A 500 -20.26 6.79 13.03
C VAL A 500 -18.98 7.20 13.76
N ILE A 501 -18.44 6.31 14.53
CA ILE A 501 -17.11 6.43 15.14
C ILE A 501 -16.20 5.47 14.37
N TYR A 502 -15.24 6.04 13.64
CA TYR A 502 -14.31 5.32 12.78
C TYR A 502 -12.93 5.31 13.43
N ILE A 503 -12.51 4.15 13.93
CA ILE A 503 -11.26 3.96 14.66
C ILE A 503 -10.30 3.21 13.74
N VAL A 504 -9.15 3.80 13.45
CA VAL A 504 -8.05 3.17 12.71
C VAL A 504 -6.89 2.92 13.67
N LYS A 505 -6.34 1.71 13.59
CA LYS A 505 -5.26 1.15 14.40
C LYS A 505 -4.06 0.83 13.50
N GLU A 506 -2.99 0.24 14.05
CA GLU A 506 -1.71 0.07 13.36
C GLU A 506 -1.22 -1.39 13.37
N ASN A 507 -1.19 -1.97 12.19
CA ASN A 507 -0.39 -3.03 11.62
C ASN A 507 -0.54 -4.41 12.29
N ARG A 508 -1.77 -4.95 12.44
CA ARG A 508 -1.96 -6.32 12.96
C ARG A 508 -2.80 -7.20 12.05
N THR A 509 -2.32 -8.43 11.87
CA THR A 509 -3.08 -9.46 11.14
C THR A 509 -4.15 -10.11 12.01
N TYR A 510 -5.11 -10.78 11.35
CA TYR A 510 -6.12 -11.56 12.04
C TYR A 510 -5.51 -12.63 12.96
N ASP A 511 -4.53 -13.39 12.51
CA ASP A 511 -3.94 -14.46 13.30
C ASP A 511 -3.11 -13.95 14.48
N GLN A 512 -2.47 -12.79 14.35
CA GLN A 512 -1.72 -12.22 15.47
C GLN A 512 -2.62 -11.91 16.68
N ILE A 513 -3.85 -11.47 16.43
CA ILE A 513 -4.80 -11.04 17.45
C ILE A 513 -5.84 -12.13 17.75
N LEU A 514 -6.57 -12.63 16.75
CA LEU A 514 -7.71 -13.53 16.91
C LEU A 514 -7.39 -15.01 16.60
N GLY A 515 -6.10 -15.32 16.40
CA GLY A 515 -5.66 -16.68 16.10
C GLY A 515 -6.09 -17.73 17.13
N ASP A 516 -6.30 -17.37 18.39
CA ASP A 516 -6.77 -18.26 19.46
C ASP A 516 -8.28 -18.16 19.78
N LEU A 517 -9.06 -17.41 18.98
CA LEU A 517 -10.52 -17.32 19.14
C LEU A 517 -11.18 -18.71 18.96
N ASP A 518 -12.21 -19.03 19.74
CA ASP A 518 -12.87 -20.35 19.70
C ASP A 518 -13.67 -20.63 18.40
N LYS A 519 -13.82 -19.64 17.54
CA LYS A 519 -14.53 -19.67 16.25
C LYS A 519 -13.69 -19.02 15.15
N GLY A 520 -14.18 -19.04 13.92
CA GLY A 520 -13.48 -18.44 12.79
C GLY A 520 -12.28 -19.26 12.28
N ASN A 521 -11.59 -18.68 11.27
CA ASN A 521 -10.45 -19.30 10.60
C ASN A 521 -9.11 -18.74 11.11
N GLY A 522 -8.78 -18.92 12.38
CA GLY A 522 -7.54 -18.45 12.98
C GLY A 522 -6.49 -19.55 13.17
N ASP A 523 -5.20 -19.25 13.16
CA ASP A 523 -4.13 -20.15 13.56
C ASP A 523 -3.54 -19.74 14.92
N PRO A 524 -3.84 -20.50 15.99
CA PRO A 524 -3.33 -20.17 17.32
C PRO A 524 -1.82 -20.36 17.46
N SER A 525 -1.15 -21.03 16.53
CA SER A 525 0.30 -21.25 16.57
C SER A 525 1.10 -20.00 16.21
N ILE A 526 0.48 -19.05 15.52
CA ILE A 526 1.07 -17.76 15.13
C ILE A 526 0.41 -16.56 15.82
N ASN A 527 -0.47 -16.83 16.78
CA ASN A 527 -1.08 -15.79 17.62
C ASN A 527 -0.04 -15.24 18.60
N VAL A 528 0.38 -14.00 18.38
CA VAL A 528 1.36 -13.30 19.20
C VAL A 528 0.69 -12.64 20.41
N TYR A 529 -0.51 -12.12 20.24
CA TYR A 529 -1.25 -11.38 21.24
C TYR A 529 -2.58 -12.06 21.58
N PRO A 530 -2.53 -13.17 22.34
CA PRO A 530 -3.72 -13.96 22.64
C PRO A 530 -4.71 -13.18 23.52
N ARG A 531 -5.90 -13.76 23.72
CA ARG A 531 -6.98 -13.20 24.56
C ARG A 531 -6.50 -12.63 25.91
N ALA A 532 -5.42 -13.14 26.47
CA ALA A 532 -4.87 -12.62 27.73
C ALA A 532 -4.25 -11.22 27.60
N ILE A 533 -3.79 -10.86 26.40
CA ILE A 533 -3.24 -9.53 26.05
C ILE A 533 -4.35 -8.64 25.47
N THR A 534 -5.22 -9.20 24.62
CA THR A 534 -6.26 -8.48 23.88
C THR A 534 -7.69 -8.94 24.26
N PRO A 535 -8.09 -8.88 25.55
CA PRO A 535 -9.38 -9.39 25.96
C PRO A 535 -10.58 -8.60 25.43
N ASN A 536 -10.43 -7.30 25.12
CA ASN A 536 -11.51 -6.47 24.61
C ASN A 536 -11.80 -6.75 23.14
N GLN A 537 -10.78 -6.86 22.30
CA GLN A 537 -10.92 -7.23 20.90
C GLN A 537 -11.55 -8.62 20.76
N HIS A 538 -11.11 -9.58 21.56
CA HIS A 538 -11.77 -10.90 21.65
C HIS A 538 -13.23 -10.81 22.11
N ALA A 539 -13.52 -9.98 23.10
CA ALA A 539 -14.89 -9.79 23.56
C ALA A 539 -15.79 -9.12 22.51
N LEU A 540 -15.24 -8.24 21.68
CA LEU A 540 -15.95 -7.65 20.56
C LEU A 540 -16.28 -8.69 19.48
N ALA A 541 -15.29 -9.50 19.08
CA ALA A 541 -15.48 -10.59 18.12
C ALA A 541 -16.49 -11.63 18.66
N ASP A 542 -16.42 -12.00 19.95
CA ASP A 542 -17.37 -12.93 20.57
C ASP A 542 -18.78 -12.38 20.63
N LYS A 543 -18.92 -11.11 20.99
CA LYS A 543 -20.21 -10.46 21.21
C LYS A 543 -20.92 -10.10 19.93
N PHE A 544 -20.21 -9.53 18.95
CA PHE A 544 -20.77 -9.05 17.70
C PHE A 544 -20.46 -10.02 16.57
N VAL A 545 -19.74 -9.58 15.57
CA VAL A 545 -19.39 -10.36 14.40
C VAL A 545 -17.90 -10.64 14.40
N ASP A 546 -17.53 -11.89 14.20
CA ASP A 546 -16.20 -12.31 13.85
C ASP A 546 -16.08 -12.31 12.32
N LEU A 547 -15.25 -11.45 11.78
CA LEU A 547 -14.97 -11.29 10.34
C LEU A 547 -13.66 -12.01 10.04
N ASP A 548 -13.70 -13.35 9.91
CA ASP A 548 -12.51 -14.18 9.79
C ASP A 548 -11.87 -14.17 8.38
N ASN A 549 -12.34 -13.27 7.51
CA ASN A 549 -11.89 -13.14 6.12
C ASN A 549 -11.96 -11.68 5.66
N PHE A 550 -11.53 -10.76 6.53
CA PHE A 550 -11.36 -9.34 6.23
C PHE A 550 -9.93 -9.06 5.78
N TYR A 551 -9.76 -8.14 4.82
CA TYR A 551 -8.47 -7.77 4.24
C TYR A 551 -8.28 -6.26 4.30
N ASP A 552 -7.12 -5.80 4.76
CA ASP A 552 -6.70 -4.44 4.52
C ASP A 552 -6.36 -4.28 3.04
N SER A 553 -6.69 -3.11 2.46
CA SER A 553 -6.45 -2.83 1.05
C SER A 553 -5.07 -2.26 0.81
N GLY A 554 -4.44 -1.67 1.83
CA GLY A 554 -3.08 -1.19 1.83
C GLY A 554 -2.06 -2.27 2.14
N GLU A 555 -0.85 -2.10 1.64
CA GLU A 555 0.31 -2.94 1.93
C GLU A 555 1.04 -2.47 3.19
N VAL A 556 1.11 -1.15 3.37
CA VAL A 556 1.82 -0.44 4.44
C VAL A 556 1.06 0.83 4.81
N SER A 557 1.42 1.50 5.90
CA SER A 557 0.70 2.71 6.32
C SER A 557 0.73 3.83 5.27
N GLY A 558 1.78 3.93 4.47
CA GLY A 558 1.89 4.92 3.39
C GLY A 558 0.72 4.90 2.39
N ASP A 559 0.24 3.74 2.01
CA ASP A 559 -0.96 3.60 1.18
C ASP A 559 -2.22 3.20 1.98
N GLY A 560 -2.08 2.51 3.10
CA GLY A 560 -3.18 2.07 3.97
C GLY A 560 -4.04 3.22 4.49
N TRP A 561 -3.43 4.34 4.86
CA TRP A 561 -4.15 5.56 5.24
C TRP A 561 -4.96 6.16 4.09
N ASN A 562 -4.47 6.07 2.84
CA ASN A 562 -5.25 6.47 1.67
C ASN A 562 -6.42 5.50 1.43
N TRP A 563 -6.18 4.19 1.48
CA TRP A 563 -7.21 3.18 1.33
C TRP A 563 -8.30 3.29 2.39
N SER A 564 -7.93 3.51 3.65
CA SER A 564 -8.89 3.61 4.77
C SER A 564 -9.70 4.92 4.77
N THR A 565 -9.23 5.96 4.09
CA THR A 565 -9.88 7.29 4.11
C THR A 565 -10.44 7.75 2.78
N SER A 566 -9.98 7.19 1.66
CA SER A 566 -10.48 7.54 0.32
C SER A 566 -10.84 6.33 -0.55
N ALA A 567 -10.70 5.09 -0.03
CA ALA A 567 -10.94 3.84 -0.76
C ALA A 567 -10.08 3.68 -2.04
N ARG A 568 -8.99 4.42 -2.13
CA ARG A 568 -8.00 4.35 -3.22
C ARG A 568 -6.71 5.08 -2.83
N ALA A 569 -5.60 4.74 -3.49
CA ALA A 569 -4.35 5.46 -3.40
C ALA A 569 -4.05 6.19 -4.72
N ALA A 570 -3.37 7.33 -4.67
CA ALA A 570 -2.90 8.03 -5.86
C ALA A 570 -1.73 7.28 -6.50
N ASP A 571 -1.53 7.44 -7.82
CA ASP A 571 -0.44 6.75 -8.55
C ASP A 571 0.95 7.10 -7.99
N THR A 572 1.13 8.32 -7.51
CA THR A 572 2.38 8.73 -6.85
C THR A 572 2.65 7.89 -5.60
N ILE A 573 1.64 7.62 -4.76
CA ILE A 573 1.77 6.77 -3.57
C ILE A 573 2.14 5.35 -3.98
N GLU A 574 1.41 4.76 -4.89
CA GLU A 574 1.64 3.40 -5.38
C GLU A 574 3.05 3.17 -5.97
N LYS A 575 3.69 4.23 -6.48
CA LYS A 575 5.04 4.16 -7.04
C LYS A 575 6.15 4.55 -6.07
N THR A 576 5.89 5.47 -5.16
CA THR A 576 6.91 5.93 -4.22
C THR A 576 7.04 5.04 -2.98
N GLU A 577 5.94 4.47 -2.49
CA GLU A 577 5.94 3.65 -1.28
C GLU A 577 6.90 2.44 -1.35
N PRO A 578 6.89 1.60 -2.40
CA PRO A 578 7.79 0.45 -2.44
C PRO A 578 9.26 0.85 -2.42
N VAL A 579 9.60 2.01 -3.00
CA VAL A 579 10.97 2.55 -3.04
C VAL A 579 11.34 3.14 -1.68
N ASN A 580 10.41 3.85 -1.04
CA ASN A 580 10.60 4.42 0.29
C ASN A 580 10.80 3.33 1.35
N TYR A 581 9.93 2.33 1.36
CA TYR A 581 9.99 1.21 2.31
C TYR A 581 11.18 0.26 2.05
N ALA A 582 11.77 0.33 0.87
CA ALA A 582 13.06 -0.30 0.58
C ALA A 582 14.28 0.49 1.09
N ASP A 583 14.06 1.59 1.82
CA ASP A 583 15.10 2.51 2.30
C ASP A 583 15.99 3.05 1.16
N ARG A 584 15.39 3.27 -0.01
CA ARG A 584 16.08 3.76 -1.22
C ARG A 584 16.01 5.27 -1.39
N GLY A 585 15.47 6.03 -0.39
CA GLY A 585 15.59 7.48 -0.30
C GLY A 585 14.54 8.31 -1.05
N LEU A 586 13.45 7.73 -1.51
CA LEU A 586 12.21 8.46 -1.82
C LEU A 586 11.42 8.69 -0.52
N THR A 587 10.48 9.62 -0.57
CA THR A 587 9.55 9.89 0.51
C THR A 587 8.13 9.67 0.05
N TYR A 588 7.23 9.56 0.99
CA TYR A 588 5.79 9.56 0.76
C TYR A 588 5.14 10.75 1.45
N ASP A 589 3.96 11.13 0.97
CA ASP A 589 3.34 12.42 1.31
C ASP A 589 2.06 12.31 2.15
N TYR A 590 1.64 11.12 2.56
CA TYR A 590 0.30 10.95 3.10
C TYR A 590 0.03 11.72 4.40
N GLU A 591 0.96 11.81 5.33
CA GLU A 591 0.80 12.56 6.59
C GLU A 591 1.53 13.90 6.63
N GLY A 592 2.25 14.28 5.60
CA GLY A 592 3.02 15.51 5.56
C GLY A 592 4.41 15.40 6.19
N ALA A 593 5.03 14.22 6.14
CA ALA A 593 6.36 13.97 6.67
C ALA A 593 7.51 14.44 5.76
N ASN A 594 7.21 15.01 4.61
CA ASN A 594 8.14 15.41 3.56
C ASN A 594 7.93 16.85 3.06
N ARG A 595 8.34 17.13 1.81
CA ARG A 595 8.25 18.45 1.17
C ARG A 595 6.83 19.01 1.08
N ASN A 596 5.81 18.14 1.00
CA ASN A 596 4.39 18.50 0.90
C ASN A 596 3.73 18.74 2.27
N ILE A 597 4.52 18.91 3.31
CA ILE A 597 4.05 19.07 4.69
C ILE A 597 3.13 20.30 4.82
N ASN A 598 2.04 20.13 5.55
CA ASN A 598 1.07 21.19 5.84
C ASN A 598 0.47 21.86 4.59
N VAL A 599 0.02 21.05 3.65
CA VAL A 599 -0.65 21.50 2.41
C VAL A 599 -1.88 22.40 2.66
N GLY A 600 -2.41 22.41 3.86
CA GLY A 600 -3.51 23.28 4.23
C GLY A 600 -3.17 24.79 4.37
N TYR A 601 -1.95 25.24 4.05
CA TYR A 601 -1.56 26.65 4.09
C TYR A 601 -1.25 27.18 2.69
N ALA A 602 -1.93 28.26 2.30
CA ALA A 602 -1.81 28.81 0.95
C ALA A 602 -0.41 29.34 0.61
N THR A 603 0.34 29.81 1.62
CA THR A 603 1.68 30.37 1.40
C THR A 603 2.70 29.85 2.43
N LEU A 604 3.98 29.87 2.04
CA LEU A 604 5.07 29.54 2.96
C LEU A 604 5.13 30.50 4.16
N ALA A 605 4.76 31.75 3.97
CA ALA A 605 4.72 32.74 5.07
C ALA A 605 3.63 32.42 6.10
N GLU A 606 2.44 32.02 5.65
CA GLU A 606 1.36 31.57 6.54
C GLU A 606 1.76 30.30 7.28
N ARG A 607 2.35 29.34 6.57
CA ARG A 607 2.88 28.11 7.18
C ARG A 607 3.92 28.45 8.25
N GLN A 608 4.91 29.28 7.94
CA GLN A 608 5.95 29.68 8.90
C GLN A 608 5.39 30.43 10.10
N ALA A 609 4.34 31.27 9.92
CA ALA A 609 3.68 31.99 11.00
C ALA A 609 2.90 31.04 11.92
N ALA A 610 2.20 30.07 11.34
CA ALA A 610 1.44 29.06 12.09
C ALA A 610 2.36 27.99 12.73
N LEU A 611 3.46 27.68 12.09
CA LEU A 611 4.38 26.60 12.42
C LEU A 611 5.83 27.11 12.51
N PRO A 612 6.18 27.91 13.50
CA PRO A 612 7.48 28.57 13.59
C PRO A 612 8.65 27.60 13.77
N THR A 613 8.39 26.35 14.13
CA THR A 613 9.39 25.27 14.24
C THR A 613 9.65 24.56 12.91
N THR A 614 8.80 24.75 11.89
CA THR A 614 9.05 24.20 10.55
C THR A 614 10.33 24.81 9.98
N PRO A 615 11.25 23.99 9.44
CA PRO A 615 12.47 24.49 8.84
C PRO A 615 12.17 25.53 7.75
N SER A 616 12.89 26.65 7.76
CA SER A 616 12.86 27.60 6.65
C SER A 616 13.69 27.03 5.52
N ASP A 617 13.04 26.34 4.59
CA ASP A 617 13.67 25.72 3.44
C ASP A 617 13.00 26.19 2.15
N PRO A 618 13.76 26.73 1.18
CA PRO A 618 13.21 27.16 -0.10
C PRO A 618 12.60 26.03 -0.95
N ASN A 619 12.89 24.78 -0.61
CA ASN A 619 12.34 23.62 -1.27
C ASN A 619 11.03 23.11 -0.67
N LEU A 620 10.55 23.67 0.43
CA LEU A 620 9.18 23.44 0.89
C LEU A 620 8.19 23.92 -0.18
N LEU A 621 7.13 23.15 -0.42
CA LEU A 621 6.19 23.44 -1.50
C LEU A 621 5.19 24.52 -1.09
N PRO A 622 4.96 25.56 -1.90
CA PRO A 622 3.93 26.57 -1.64
C PRO A 622 2.54 26.06 -2.03
N GLY A 623 1.50 26.77 -1.56
CA GLY A 623 0.11 26.49 -1.94
C GLY A 623 -0.50 25.30 -1.21
N THR A 624 -1.72 24.96 -1.61
CA THR A 624 -2.58 23.94 -0.97
C THR A 624 -2.72 22.65 -1.78
N ALA A 625 -2.10 22.58 -2.96
CA ALA A 625 -2.13 21.36 -3.76
C ALA A 625 -1.47 20.20 -3.00
N ASP A 626 -2.07 19.02 -3.08
CA ASP A 626 -1.66 17.81 -2.38
C ASP A 626 -1.40 16.69 -3.41
N VAL A 627 -0.14 16.25 -3.52
CA VAL A 627 0.23 15.23 -4.50
C VAL A 627 -0.31 13.85 -4.13
N SER A 628 -0.53 13.60 -2.83
CA SER A 628 -1.11 12.33 -2.34
C SER A 628 -2.63 12.27 -2.42
N ALA A 629 -3.30 13.41 -2.69
CA ALA A 629 -4.75 13.43 -2.83
C ALA A 629 -5.18 12.66 -4.08
N PRO A 630 -6.06 11.66 -3.95
CA PRO A 630 -6.49 10.84 -5.08
C PRO A 630 -7.59 11.50 -5.92
N ASP A 631 -7.72 12.81 -5.93
CA ASP A 631 -8.87 13.52 -6.46
C ASP A 631 -8.54 14.80 -7.22
N SER A 632 -9.58 15.42 -7.74
CA SER A 632 -9.54 16.79 -8.23
C SER A 632 -9.45 17.79 -7.07
N PRO A 633 -8.64 18.85 -7.19
CA PRO A 633 -8.53 19.89 -6.15
C PRO A 633 -9.83 20.67 -5.93
N ASP A 634 -10.82 20.51 -6.79
CA ASP A 634 -12.03 21.32 -6.82
C ASP A 634 -13.14 20.79 -5.91
N GLY A 635 -12.92 19.67 -5.20
CA GLY A 635 -13.87 19.10 -4.23
C GLY A 635 -15.19 18.64 -4.87
N GLU A 636 -15.12 18.12 -6.09
CA GLU A 636 -16.29 17.60 -6.82
C GLU A 636 -16.93 16.41 -6.08
N ALA A 637 -18.23 16.22 -6.26
CA ALA A 637 -18.92 15.03 -5.77
C ALA A 637 -18.31 13.76 -6.38
N GLY A 638 -18.14 12.70 -5.58
CA GLY A 638 -17.50 11.47 -6.04
C GLY A 638 -15.97 11.54 -6.09
N THR A 639 -15.37 12.46 -5.34
CA THR A 639 -13.92 12.61 -5.19
C THR A 639 -13.55 12.91 -3.73
N GLY A 640 -12.28 12.83 -3.43
CA GLY A 640 -11.71 13.22 -2.15
C GLY A 640 -11.72 12.14 -1.10
N TYR A 641 -11.48 12.59 0.10
CA TYR A 641 -11.48 11.76 1.29
C TYR A 641 -12.88 11.68 1.91
N LEU A 642 -13.05 10.75 2.83
CA LEU A 642 -14.30 10.52 3.55
C LEU A 642 -14.83 11.78 4.25
N TRP A 643 -13.92 12.61 4.78
CA TRP A 643 -14.30 13.90 5.39
C TRP A 643 -14.79 14.93 4.37
N ASP A 644 -14.27 14.94 3.14
CA ASP A 644 -14.70 15.86 2.09
C ASP A 644 -16.15 15.56 1.66
N SER A 645 -16.46 14.28 1.45
CA SER A 645 -17.82 13.83 1.16
C SER A 645 -18.79 14.17 2.30
N ALA A 646 -18.37 13.91 3.54
CA ALA A 646 -19.19 14.21 4.71
C ALA A 646 -19.47 15.74 4.84
N LEU A 647 -18.44 16.58 4.61
CA LEU A 647 -18.59 18.04 4.63
C LEU A 647 -19.49 18.55 3.50
N ARG A 648 -19.35 18.02 2.27
CA ARG A 648 -20.26 18.34 1.14
C ARG A 648 -21.72 18.02 1.48
N ALA A 649 -21.94 16.93 2.20
CA ALA A 649 -23.27 16.50 2.67
C ALA A 649 -23.75 17.27 3.92
N GLY A 650 -23.01 18.25 4.41
CA GLY A 650 -23.33 19.04 5.60
C GLY A 650 -23.27 18.25 6.92
N LYS A 651 -22.51 17.15 6.97
CA LYS A 651 -22.30 16.37 8.19
C LYS A 651 -21.29 17.05 9.10
N SER A 652 -21.50 16.95 10.40
CA SER A 652 -20.53 17.41 11.40
C SER A 652 -19.43 16.36 11.60
N LEU A 653 -18.19 16.85 11.76
CA LEU A 653 -17.00 16.01 11.90
C LEU A 653 -16.24 16.33 13.18
N ARG A 654 -15.47 15.33 13.68
CA ARG A 654 -14.42 15.53 14.64
C ARG A 654 -13.25 14.59 14.36
N ASN A 655 -12.03 15.13 14.39
CA ASN A 655 -10.80 14.41 14.10
C ASN A 655 -9.91 14.31 15.34
N TYR A 656 -9.55 13.08 15.69
CA TYR A 656 -8.65 12.71 16.77
C TYR A 656 -7.48 11.91 16.20
N GLY A 657 -6.53 12.59 15.57
CA GLY A 657 -5.24 12.04 15.20
C GLY A 657 -5.05 11.60 13.75
N PHE A 658 -6.04 11.76 12.85
CA PHE A 658 -5.84 11.47 11.41
C PHE A 658 -5.10 12.60 10.72
N PHE A 659 -4.09 12.28 9.89
CA PHE A 659 -3.31 13.20 9.07
C PHE A 659 -2.75 14.38 9.87
N ILE A 660 -1.96 14.04 10.88
CA ILE A 660 -1.36 14.99 11.81
C ILE A 660 0.13 15.15 11.50
N ASP A 661 0.59 16.39 11.46
CA ASP A 661 2.02 16.68 11.40
C ASP A 661 2.70 16.23 12.70
N LEU A 662 3.57 15.24 12.57
CA LEU A 662 4.29 14.62 13.69
C LEU A 662 5.36 15.55 14.29
N ALA A 663 5.86 16.52 13.53
CA ALA A 663 6.90 17.45 13.96
C ALA A 663 6.34 18.65 14.72
N HIS A 664 5.00 18.77 14.85
CA HIS A 664 4.36 20.02 15.25
C HIS A 664 3.67 20.00 16.62
N TYR A 665 4.03 20.95 17.47
CA TYR A 665 3.41 21.22 18.79
C TYR A 665 3.72 22.65 19.23
N SER A 666 2.91 23.19 20.13
CA SER A 666 3.00 24.58 20.59
C SER A 666 4.12 24.87 21.61
N SER A 667 4.96 23.89 21.92
CA SER A 667 6.04 24.08 22.89
C SER A 667 7.35 24.39 22.18
N ALA A 668 8.13 25.33 22.71
CA ALA A 668 9.48 25.65 22.24
C ALA A 668 10.52 24.51 22.45
N VAL A 669 10.07 23.41 22.99
CA VAL A 669 10.90 22.23 23.33
C VAL A 669 10.64 21.19 22.25
N GLY A 670 11.59 20.87 21.41
CA GLY A 670 11.47 19.97 20.25
C GLY A 670 10.58 18.72 20.39
N PRO A 671 10.21 18.04 19.29
CA PRO A 671 9.17 17.00 19.21
C PRO A 671 9.27 15.93 20.29
N PHE A 672 10.48 15.47 20.54
CA PHE A 672 10.78 14.40 21.48
C PHE A 672 10.81 14.82 22.95
N LYS A 673 10.38 16.04 23.25
CA LYS A 673 10.44 16.62 24.61
C LYS A 673 9.11 17.15 25.09
N ILE A 674 8.00 16.79 24.47
CA ILE A 674 6.69 16.97 25.08
C ILE A 674 6.73 16.21 26.39
N PRO A 675 6.45 16.85 27.53
CA PRO A 675 6.41 16.13 28.78
C PRO A 675 5.27 15.12 28.71
N LEU A 676 5.57 13.86 28.40
CA LEU A 676 4.63 12.74 28.33
C LEU A 676 3.86 12.52 29.64
N LEU A 677 4.32 13.15 30.68
CA LEU A 677 3.72 13.10 32.02
C LEU A 677 2.64 14.19 32.26
N THR A 678 2.42 15.08 31.28
CA THR A 678 1.47 16.18 31.42
C THR A 678 0.32 15.98 30.44
N ASP A 679 -0.90 15.96 30.93
CA ASP A 679 -2.11 16.02 30.11
C ASP A 679 -2.05 17.28 29.21
N PRO A 680 -2.07 17.13 27.86
CA PRO A 680 -1.97 18.23 26.92
C PRO A 680 -3.08 19.28 27.14
N PHE A 681 -4.31 18.85 27.36
CA PHE A 681 -5.44 19.76 27.62
C PHE A 681 -5.25 20.52 28.94
N ALA A 682 -4.92 19.82 30.01
CA ALA A 682 -4.72 20.46 31.32
C ALA A 682 -3.53 21.43 31.33
N SER A 683 -2.51 21.19 30.52
CA SER A 683 -1.35 22.08 30.37
C SER A 683 -1.56 23.17 29.34
N GLY A 684 -2.61 23.12 28.52
CA GLY A 684 -2.84 24.02 27.38
C GLY A 684 -1.80 23.83 26.25
N THR A 685 -1.18 22.65 26.17
CA THR A 685 -0.14 22.36 25.18
C THR A 685 -0.77 21.73 23.94
N GLN A 686 -0.76 22.45 22.82
CA GLN A 686 -1.16 21.90 21.54
C GLN A 686 -0.16 20.83 21.09
N VAL A 687 -0.66 19.65 20.72
CA VAL A 687 0.17 18.49 20.34
C VAL A 687 -0.20 17.92 18.96
N SER A 688 -1.21 18.50 18.31
CA SER A 688 -1.69 18.04 17.01
C SER A 688 -1.92 19.20 16.05
N PHE A 689 -1.50 18.98 14.78
CA PHE A 689 -1.78 19.86 13.66
C PHE A 689 -2.21 19.02 12.46
N ALA A 690 -3.45 19.19 11.98
CA ALA A 690 -3.89 18.50 10.77
C ALA A 690 -3.17 19.06 9.54
N THR A 691 -2.61 18.18 8.72
CA THR A 691 -1.94 18.52 7.47
C THR A 691 -2.92 18.84 6.36
N LYS A 692 -4.14 18.30 6.42
CA LYS A 692 -5.19 18.54 5.42
C LYS A 692 -6.05 19.74 5.85
N GLU A 693 -6.35 20.64 4.91
CA GLU A 693 -7.08 21.88 5.19
C GLU A 693 -8.46 21.62 5.80
N ALA A 694 -9.21 20.67 5.25
CA ALA A 694 -10.56 20.32 5.69
C ALA A 694 -10.61 19.80 7.14
N LEU A 695 -9.55 19.13 7.61
CA LEU A 695 -9.48 18.57 8.96
C LEU A 695 -9.08 19.62 10.03
N ARG A 696 -8.37 20.69 9.65
CA ARG A 696 -7.89 21.68 10.64
C ARG A 696 -8.96 22.22 11.60
N PRO A 697 -10.12 22.72 11.13
CA PRO A 697 -11.12 23.31 12.03
C PRO A 697 -11.82 22.29 12.91
N VAL A 698 -11.75 21.00 12.57
CA VAL A 698 -12.45 19.91 13.26
C VAL A 698 -11.49 19.00 14.05
N THR A 699 -10.19 19.28 14.04
CA THR A 699 -9.18 18.49 14.78
C THR A 699 -9.12 18.90 16.25
N ASP A 700 -9.09 17.90 17.14
CA ASP A 700 -8.72 18.11 18.53
C ASP A 700 -7.21 18.35 18.63
N ILE A 701 -6.81 19.54 19.03
CA ILE A 701 -5.41 19.96 19.09
C ILE A 701 -4.66 19.37 20.30
N TYR A 702 -5.35 18.74 21.23
CA TYR A 702 -4.80 18.11 22.43
C TYR A 702 -4.70 16.59 22.31
N PHE A 703 -5.32 16.00 21.29
CA PHE A 703 -5.21 14.58 21.02
C PHE A 703 -3.88 14.27 20.31
N ARG A 704 -3.03 13.49 20.96
CA ARG A 704 -1.71 13.14 20.41
C ARG A 704 -1.86 12.19 19.23
N GLY A 705 -1.31 12.53 18.07
CA GLY A 705 -1.23 11.69 16.88
C GLY A 705 -0.28 10.50 17.06
N TYR A 706 0.44 10.10 16.00
CA TYR A 706 1.41 9.01 16.06
C TYR A 706 2.53 9.31 17.06
N ASP A 707 2.66 8.48 18.06
CA ASP A 707 3.74 8.56 19.05
C ASP A 707 3.73 7.27 19.88
N ASN A 708 4.67 6.37 19.59
CA ASN A 708 4.87 5.11 20.30
C ASN A 708 5.20 5.28 21.80
N ALA A 709 5.59 6.46 22.20
CA ALA A 709 5.89 6.78 23.58
C ALA A 709 4.66 7.23 24.37
N PHE A 710 3.55 7.58 23.72
CA PHE A 710 2.36 8.13 24.36
C PHE A 710 1.25 7.08 24.43
N PRO A 711 0.83 6.62 25.64
CA PRO A 711 -0.17 5.56 25.76
C PRO A 711 -1.55 5.93 25.22
N ASP A 712 -2.20 4.99 24.52
CA ASP A 712 -3.57 5.12 24.02
C ASP A 712 -4.59 5.36 25.15
N PHE A 713 -4.30 4.89 26.35
CA PHE A 713 -5.10 5.22 27.54
C PHE A 713 -5.33 6.73 27.67
N TYR A 714 -4.30 7.56 27.45
CA TYR A 714 -4.43 9.01 27.54
C TYR A 714 -5.07 9.63 26.32
N ARG A 715 -4.88 9.05 25.13
CA ARG A 715 -5.64 9.44 23.93
C ARG A 715 -7.13 9.29 24.14
N VAL A 716 -7.55 8.16 24.69
CA VAL A 716 -8.96 7.91 25.00
C VAL A 716 -9.47 8.84 26.10
N LYS A 717 -8.66 9.20 27.09
CA LYS A 717 -9.08 10.16 28.12
C LYS A 717 -9.36 11.55 27.53
N GLU A 718 -8.61 11.99 26.53
CA GLU A 718 -8.91 13.23 25.82
C GLU A 718 -10.20 13.12 25.01
N TRP A 719 -10.40 12.04 24.26
CA TRP A 719 -11.66 11.77 23.57
C TRP A 719 -12.85 11.68 24.53
N GLU A 720 -12.74 11.01 25.69
CA GLU A 720 -13.78 10.90 26.71
C GLU A 720 -14.19 12.29 27.24
N ARG A 721 -13.24 13.19 27.42
CA ARG A 721 -13.49 14.58 27.87
C ARG A 721 -14.46 15.31 26.90
N GLU A 722 -14.23 15.16 25.59
CA GLU A 722 -15.12 15.76 24.59
C GLU A 722 -16.43 15.00 24.45
N PHE A 723 -16.39 13.66 24.51
CA PHE A 723 -17.60 12.84 24.44
C PHE A 723 -18.57 13.16 25.60
N ASP A 724 -18.09 13.38 26.82
CA ASP A 724 -18.92 13.79 27.97
C ASP A 724 -19.61 15.14 27.70
N LYS A 725 -18.92 16.05 27.04
CA LYS A 725 -19.50 17.33 26.64
C LYS A 725 -20.56 17.12 25.54
N PHE A 726 -20.28 16.31 24.54
CA PHE A 726 -21.27 15.98 23.47
C PHE A 726 -22.50 15.27 24.05
N GLU A 727 -22.31 14.36 25.02
CA GLU A 727 -23.41 13.70 25.74
C GLU A 727 -24.30 14.74 26.45
N SER A 728 -23.68 15.69 27.16
CA SER A 728 -24.40 16.79 27.84
C SER A 728 -25.14 17.69 26.85
N ASP A 729 -24.45 18.16 25.83
CA ASP A 729 -24.95 19.16 24.88
C ASP A 729 -25.91 18.57 23.83
N GLY A 730 -25.84 17.28 23.59
CA GLY A 730 -26.66 16.58 22.59
C GLY A 730 -26.23 16.81 21.14
N ASN A 731 -24.92 16.99 20.91
CA ASN A 731 -24.37 17.41 19.63
C ASN A 731 -23.15 16.57 19.20
N LEU A 732 -23.18 15.24 19.49
CA LEU A 732 -22.15 14.33 18.99
C LEU A 732 -22.02 14.51 17.46
N PRO A 733 -20.80 14.60 16.91
CA PRO A 733 -20.59 14.69 15.47
C PRO A 733 -21.17 13.50 14.70
N ASN A 734 -21.55 13.72 13.44
CA ASN A 734 -22.05 12.62 12.60
C ASN A 734 -20.94 11.61 12.25
N LEU A 735 -19.69 12.07 12.17
CA LEU A 735 -18.54 11.23 11.89
C LEU A 735 -17.36 11.65 12.76
N GLU A 736 -16.83 10.72 13.53
CA GLU A 736 -15.61 10.89 14.29
C GLU A 736 -14.51 9.99 13.73
N PHE A 737 -13.31 10.53 13.57
CA PHE A 737 -12.09 9.82 13.20
C PHE A 737 -11.21 9.72 14.42
N ILE A 738 -10.83 8.50 14.82
CA ILE A 738 -10.00 8.28 16.02
C ILE A 738 -8.83 7.37 15.65
N ARG A 739 -7.59 7.84 15.88
CA ARG A 739 -6.39 7.02 15.76
C ARG A 739 -5.96 6.50 17.12
N VAL A 740 -5.93 5.18 17.30
CA VAL A 740 -5.27 4.52 18.43
C VAL A 740 -4.21 3.59 17.86
N MET A 741 -2.94 3.85 18.20
CA MET A 741 -1.81 3.34 17.43
C MET A 741 -0.79 2.53 18.26
N HIS A 742 -1.05 2.30 19.54
CA HIS A 742 -0.05 1.69 20.42
C HIS A 742 0.21 0.20 20.16
N ASP A 743 -0.56 -0.43 19.27
CA ASP A 743 -0.29 -1.76 18.74
C ASP A 743 0.77 -1.78 17.61
N HIS A 744 1.12 -0.64 17.02
CA HIS A 744 2.30 -0.52 16.16
C HIS A 744 3.57 -0.96 16.90
N THR A 745 3.63 -0.70 18.18
CA THR A 745 4.70 -1.02 19.14
C THR A 745 6.07 -0.41 18.78
N GLY A 746 6.72 0.18 19.76
CA GLY A 746 8.02 0.84 19.56
C GLY A 746 8.43 1.67 20.75
N SER A 747 9.59 2.31 20.68
CA SER A 747 10.11 3.25 21.69
C SER A 747 10.18 2.67 23.11
N PHE A 748 10.92 1.58 23.29
CA PHE A 748 10.87 0.74 24.50
C PHE A 748 11.66 1.24 25.72
N GLY A 749 12.61 2.13 25.60
CA GLY A 749 13.59 2.43 26.66
C GLY A 749 13.22 3.59 27.58
N ASP A 750 12.27 4.45 27.28
CA ASP A 750 12.03 5.71 28.00
C ASP A 750 11.18 5.50 29.25
N PRO A 751 11.63 5.90 30.47
CA PRO A 751 10.85 5.85 31.69
C PRO A 751 9.58 6.75 31.68
N GLY A 752 9.46 7.70 30.75
CA GLY A 752 8.28 8.56 30.59
C GLY A 752 7.01 7.84 30.12
N HIS A 753 7.12 6.63 29.62
CA HIS A 753 6.02 5.84 29.02
C HIS A 753 5.09 5.17 30.02
N PHE A 754 4.99 5.63 31.23
CA PHE A 754 4.15 5.01 32.28
C PHE A 754 4.41 3.50 32.44
N ARG A 755 5.61 3.04 32.08
CA ARG A 755 5.98 1.62 31.98
C ARG A 755 5.10 0.82 30.99
N VAL A 756 4.52 1.47 29.99
CA VAL A 756 3.89 0.83 28.84
C VAL A 756 4.93 0.79 27.72
N ASN A 757 5.99 0.02 27.93
CA ASN A 757 7.25 0.10 27.17
C ASN A 757 7.76 -1.26 26.71
N THR A 758 6.87 -2.19 26.47
CA THR A 758 7.12 -3.46 25.78
C THR A 758 5.96 -3.74 24.82
N PRO A 759 6.14 -4.51 23.75
CA PRO A 759 5.08 -4.81 22.80
C PRO A 759 3.82 -5.38 23.43
N GLU A 760 3.96 -6.28 24.42
CA GLU A 760 2.80 -6.87 25.09
C GLU A 760 2.00 -5.83 25.92
N LEU A 761 2.69 -4.85 26.54
CA LEU A 761 2.04 -3.77 27.27
C LEU A 761 1.38 -2.75 26.34
N GLN A 762 2.06 -2.41 25.26
CA GLN A 762 1.55 -1.44 24.27
C GLN A 762 0.31 -1.98 23.56
N THR A 763 0.34 -3.22 23.09
CA THR A 763 -0.85 -3.87 22.49
C THR A 763 -1.98 -4.04 23.50
N ALA A 764 -1.68 -4.33 24.77
CA ALA A 764 -2.70 -4.38 25.81
C ALA A 764 -3.30 -3.01 26.15
N ASP A 765 -2.52 -1.94 26.04
CA ASP A 765 -2.99 -0.56 26.20
C ASP A 765 -3.93 -0.16 25.05
N ASN A 766 -3.56 -0.49 23.81
CA ASN A 766 -4.42 -0.32 22.64
C ASN A 766 -5.75 -1.09 22.76
N ASP A 767 -5.69 -2.38 23.14
CA ASP A 767 -6.88 -3.20 23.37
C ASP A 767 -7.81 -2.60 24.44
N TYR A 768 -7.22 -2.09 25.52
CA TYR A 768 -8.00 -1.46 26.59
C TYR A 768 -8.61 -0.14 26.14
N ALA A 769 -7.89 0.66 25.34
CA ALA A 769 -8.37 1.91 24.76
C ALA A 769 -9.61 1.68 23.88
N VAL A 770 -9.56 0.71 22.96
CA VAL A 770 -10.73 0.31 22.15
C VAL A 770 -11.89 -0.12 23.06
N GLY A 771 -11.62 -0.94 24.09
CA GLY A 771 -12.62 -1.37 25.05
C GLY A 771 -13.31 -0.20 25.77
N LEU A 772 -12.55 0.82 26.16
CA LEU A 772 -13.09 2.02 26.83
C LEU A 772 -14.01 2.83 25.94
N ILE A 773 -13.64 3.04 24.67
CA ILE A 773 -14.47 3.77 23.69
C ILE A 773 -15.81 3.03 23.51
N VAL A 774 -15.77 1.72 23.25
CA VAL A 774 -16.98 0.93 23.04
C VAL A 774 -17.85 0.88 24.31
N GLU A 775 -17.23 0.77 25.49
CA GLU A 775 -17.93 0.82 26.78
C GLU A 775 -18.67 2.15 26.95
N LYS A 776 -17.98 3.27 26.70
CA LYS A 776 -18.51 4.62 26.85
C LYS A 776 -19.77 4.83 25.99
N VAL A 777 -19.67 4.50 24.70
CA VAL A 777 -20.81 4.60 23.76
C VAL A 777 -21.94 3.65 24.17
N SER A 778 -21.63 2.41 24.55
CA SER A 778 -22.64 1.41 24.92
C SER A 778 -23.45 1.78 26.16
N LYS A 779 -22.89 2.64 27.02
CA LYS A 779 -23.53 3.14 28.25
C LYS A 779 -24.21 4.48 28.07
N SER A 780 -24.01 5.16 26.94
CA SER A 780 -24.67 6.42 26.63
C SER A 780 -26.18 6.24 26.47
N PRO A 781 -27.02 6.87 27.27
CA PRO A 781 -28.46 6.83 27.08
C PRO A 781 -28.93 7.53 25.80
N ARG A 782 -28.13 8.46 25.26
CA ARG A 782 -28.44 9.27 24.11
C ARG A 782 -27.95 8.65 22.79
N TYR A 783 -26.75 8.03 22.80
CA TYR A 783 -26.04 7.67 21.57
C TYR A 783 -25.93 6.17 21.29
N LYS A 784 -26.14 5.28 22.27
CA LYS A 784 -25.92 3.83 22.09
C LYS A 784 -26.77 3.17 20.99
N ASP A 785 -27.96 3.69 20.71
CA ASP A 785 -28.91 3.06 19.79
C ASP A 785 -28.85 3.63 18.37
N ASN A 786 -28.10 4.72 18.17
CA ASN A 786 -27.97 5.43 16.90
C ASN A 786 -26.51 5.66 16.46
N THR A 787 -25.56 4.98 17.08
CA THR A 787 -24.15 5.03 16.74
C THR A 787 -23.65 3.67 16.27
N LEU A 788 -22.85 3.66 15.19
CA LEU A 788 -22.02 2.54 14.79
C LEU A 788 -20.54 2.85 15.06
N ILE A 789 -19.80 1.86 15.51
CA ILE A 789 -18.36 1.94 15.74
C ILE A 789 -17.70 0.94 14.82
N PHE A 790 -16.76 1.39 13.98
CA PHE A 790 -15.88 0.55 13.17
C PHE A 790 -14.46 0.66 13.72
N VAL A 791 -13.78 -0.47 13.84
CA VAL A 791 -12.39 -0.54 14.31
C VAL A 791 -11.63 -1.48 13.40
N LEU A 792 -10.64 -0.98 12.68
CA LEU A 792 -9.80 -1.74 11.76
C LEU A 792 -8.34 -1.26 11.85
N GLU A 793 -7.45 -1.99 11.21
CA GLU A 793 -6.07 -1.56 10.97
C GLU A 793 -6.02 -0.72 9.68
N ASP A 794 -5.01 0.14 9.53
CA ASP A 794 -4.73 0.82 8.26
C ASP A 794 -4.13 -0.16 7.24
N ASP A 795 -3.26 -1.05 7.71
CA ASP A 795 -2.68 -2.17 6.99
C ASP A 795 -2.30 -3.30 7.94
N SER A 796 -1.89 -4.46 7.42
CA SER A 796 -1.38 -5.60 8.20
C SER A 796 0.14 -5.74 8.13
N GLN A 797 0.80 -4.98 7.29
CA GLN A 797 2.23 -4.84 7.02
C GLN A 797 3.00 -6.18 6.90
N ASP A 798 3.57 -6.72 7.97
CA ASP A 798 4.38 -7.93 7.92
C ASP A 798 4.03 -8.96 8.99
N GLY A 799 2.92 -8.77 9.69
CA GLY A 799 2.46 -9.72 10.69
C GLY A 799 2.17 -11.10 10.10
N PRO A 800 2.47 -12.20 10.82
CA PRO A 800 2.21 -13.54 10.29
C PRO A 800 0.70 -13.82 10.19
N ASP A 801 0.28 -14.33 9.04
CA ASP A 801 -1.07 -14.82 8.78
C ASP A 801 -1.04 -16.06 7.89
N HIS A 802 -1.89 -17.07 8.17
CA HIS A 802 -1.85 -18.34 7.43
C HIS A 802 -2.71 -18.32 6.16
N VAL A 803 -3.49 -17.27 5.93
CA VAL A 803 -4.37 -17.12 4.75
C VAL A 803 -3.79 -16.16 3.73
N ASP A 804 -3.52 -14.92 4.14
CA ASP A 804 -2.96 -13.89 3.26
C ASP A 804 -2.27 -12.78 4.09
N ALA A 805 -1.24 -12.16 3.54
CA ALA A 805 -0.50 -11.10 4.20
C ALA A 805 -1.34 -9.84 4.48
N HIS A 806 -2.41 -9.63 3.69
CA HIS A 806 -3.34 -8.51 3.90
C HIS A 806 -4.51 -8.85 4.84
N ARG A 807 -4.62 -10.11 5.30
CA ARG A 807 -5.74 -10.48 6.15
C ARG A 807 -5.58 -9.90 7.56
N SER A 808 -6.52 -9.06 7.94
CA SER A 808 -6.49 -8.28 9.17
C SER A 808 -7.78 -8.40 9.98
N ILE A 809 -7.91 -7.56 11.00
CA ILE A 809 -9.03 -7.55 11.93
C ILE A 809 -9.98 -6.40 11.62
N LEU A 810 -11.28 -6.66 11.79
CA LEU A 810 -12.32 -5.64 11.76
C LEU A 810 -13.34 -5.93 12.85
N PHE A 811 -13.60 -4.93 13.68
CA PHE A 811 -14.69 -5.00 14.66
C PHE A 811 -15.76 -3.96 14.35
N VAL A 812 -17.02 -4.38 14.42
CA VAL A 812 -18.16 -3.48 14.26
C VAL A 812 -19.08 -3.63 15.46
N ALA A 813 -19.39 -2.52 16.12
CA ALA A 813 -20.25 -2.51 17.30
C ALA A 813 -21.41 -1.51 17.17
N GLY A 814 -22.57 -1.86 17.69
CA GLY A 814 -23.75 -0.99 17.68
C GLY A 814 -25.08 -1.78 17.80
N ALA A 815 -26.15 -1.06 17.99
CA ALA A 815 -27.48 -1.65 18.19
C ALA A 815 -28.05 -2.41 16.98
N ASN A 816 -27.56 -2.13 15.79
CA ASN A 816 -27.96 -2.79 14.56
C ASN A 816 -26.97 -3.82 14.02
N VAL A 817 -25.90 -4.13 14.78
CA VAL A 817 -24.92 -5.15 14.42
C VAL A 817 -25.40 -6.53 14.92
N LYS A 818 -25.26 -7.57 14.10
CA LYS A 818 -25.56 -8.95 14.51
C LYS A 818 -24.71 -9.35 15.71
N GLN A 819 -25.24 -10.24 16.54
CA GLN A 819 -24.54 -10.71 17.75
C GLN A 819 -24.16 -12.19 17.62
N GLY A 820 -22.92 -12.53 17.99
CA GLY A 820 -22.40 -13.90 18.04
C GLY A 820 -22.22 -14.57 16.68
N ALA A 821 -22.20 -13.82 15.58
CA ALA A 821 -22.07 -14.34 14.23
C ALA A 821 -20.60 -14.56 13.83
N VAL A 822 -20.38 -15.43 12.84
CA VAL A 822 -19.14 -15.52 12.07
C VAL A 822 -19.50 -15.26 10.62
N ILE A 823 -18.79 -14.33 9.99
CA ILE A 823 -18.96 -13.99 8.58
C ILE A 823 -17.61 -14.22 7.88
N SER A 824 -17.58 -15.22 7.03
CA SER A 824 -16.38 -15.63 6.28
C SER A 824 -16.37 -15.11 4.84
N LYS A 825 -17.30 -14.21 4.51
CA LYS A 825 -17.29 -13.51 3.23
C LYS A 825 -16.08 -12.59 3.20
N LYS A 826 -15.43 -12.51 2.03
CA LYS A 826 -14.33 -11.57 1.82
C LYS A 826 -14.86 -10.15 1.81
N TYR A 827 -14.43 -9.37 2.76
CA TYR A 827 -14.62 -7.93 2.82
C TYR A 827 -13.27 -7.24 2.91
N THR A 828 -13.21 -5.99 2.51
CA THR A 828 -11.98 -5.22 2.49
C THR A 828 -12.18 -3.86 3.14
N THR A 829 -11.10 -3.11 3.34
CA THR A 829 -11.16 -1.71 3.78
C THR A 829 -12.11 -0.88 2.92
N VAL A 830 -12.11 -1.12 1.59
CA VAL A 830 -13.05 -0.46 0.65
C VAL A 830 -14.51 -0.78 0.99
N SER A 831 -14.81 -2.02 1.40
CA SER A 831 -16.17 -2.40 1.84
C SER A 831 -16.61 -1.65 3.10
N VAL A 832 -15.67 -1.36 4.01
CA VAL A 832 -15.94 -0.55 5.22
C VAL A 832 -16.27 0.88 4.84
N VAL A 833 -15.45 1.50 3.99
CA VAL A 833 -15.68 2.88 3.51
C VAL A 833 -17.03 2.98 2.79
N SER A 834 -17.32 2.06 1.87
CA SER A 834 -18.63 1.96 1.18
C SER A 834 -19.78 1.86 2.17
N THR A 835 -19.64 1.03 3.22
CA THR A 835 -20.67 0.88 4.26
C THR A 835 -20.90 2.16 5.05
N ILE A 836 -19.82 2.88 5.42
CA ILE A 836 -19.90 4.16 6.14
C ILE A 836 -20.61 5.21 5.28
N VAL A 837 -20.22 5.31 4.01
CA VAL A 837 -20.83 6.23 3.03
C VAL A 837 -22.32 5.99 2.91
N ASP A 838 -22.72 4.72 2.73
CA ASP A 838 -24.12 4.32 2.62
C ASP A 838 -24.93 4.60 3.90
N VAL A 839 -24.36 4.29 5.06
CA VAL A 839 -25.05 4.50 6.35
C VAL A 839 -25.24 5.99 6.64
N LEU A 840 -24.24 6.82 6.36
CA LEU A 840 -24.34 8.27 6.57
C LEU A 840 -25.16 8.97 5.49
N GLY A 841 -25.40 8.31 4.35
CA GLY A 841 -26.10 8.89 3.21
C GLY A 841 -25.34 10.06 2.59
N ILE A 842 -24.03 9.88 2.41
CA ILE A 842 -23.13 10.83 1.76
C ILE A 842 -22.75 10.32 0.37
N ASP A 843 -22.11 11.13 -0.47
CA ASP A 843 -21.67 10.70 -1.80
C ASP A 843 -20.44 9.79 -1.71
N HIS A 844 -20.39 8.81 -2.61
CA HIS A 844 -19.22 7.91 -2.73
C HIS A 844 -17.98 8.70 -3.15
N LEU A 845 -16.80 8.17 -2.79
CA LEU A 845 -15.51 8.81 -2.99
C LEU A 845 -14.90 8.50 -4.37
N GLY A 846 -15.30 7.39 -4.97
CA GLY A 846 -14.79 6.97 -6.26
C GLY A 846 -15.45 5.71 -6.77
N LEU A 847 -14.84 5.12 -7.82
CA LEU A 847 -15.31 3.85 -8.40
C LEU A 847 -15.26 2.71 -7.38
N ASN A 848 -14.17 2.62 -6.62
CA ASN A 848 -13.93 1.48 -5.75
C ASN A 848 -15.02 1.34 -4.67
N ASP A 849 -15.30 2.39 -3.91
CA ASP A 849 -16.33 2.33 -2.86
C ASP A 849 -17.75 2.35 -3.40
N ALA A 850 -17.98 2.97 -4.59
CA ALA A 850 -19.29 3.00 -5.23
C ALA A 850 -19.72 1.62 -5.77
N ASP A 851 -18.76 0.84 -6.26
CA ASP A 851 -19.02 -0.50 -6.81
C ASP A 851 -18.70 -1.62 -5.81
N ALA A 852 -18.05 -1.30 -4.66
CA ALA A 852 -17.85 -2.26 -3.59
C ALA A 852 -19.17 -2.71 -2.97
N GLU A 853 -19.21 -3.94 -2.51
CA GLU A 853 -20.35 -4.46 -1.78
C GLU A 853 -20.34 -3.97 -0.33
N PRO A 854 -21.34 -3.20 0.14
CA PRO A 854 -21.46 -2.84 1.53
C PRO A 854 -21.71 -4.09 2.38
N MET A 855 -21.29 -4.04 3.61
CA MET A 855 -21.27 -5.18 4.55
C MET A 855 -22.66 -5.50 5.11
N THR A 856 -23.66 -5.69 4.25
CA THR A 856 -25.08 -5.83 4.65
C THR A 856 -25.33 -7.03 5.53
N ASP A 857 -24.60 -8.13 5.37
CA ASP A 857 -24.81 -9.38 6.12
C ASP A 857 -24.31 -9.33 7.56
N ILE A 858 -23.58 -8.28 7.97
CA ILE A 858 -23.23 -8.08 9.39
C ILE A 858 -24.31 -7.36 10.17
N PHE A 859 -25.30 -6.76 9.50
CA PHE A 859 -26.33 -5.94 10.13
C PHE A 859 -27.68 -6.63 10.28
N THR A 860 -28.53 -6.02 11.07
CA THR A 860 -29.94 -6.37 11.23
C THR A 860 -30.82 -5.13 11.30
N SER A 861 -32.01 -5.21 10.71
CA SER A 861 -32.99 -4.12 10.77
C SER A 861 -33.59 -3.93 12.16
N LYS A 862 -33.43 -4.91 13.06
CA LYS A 862 -33.95 -4.85 14.44
C LYS A 862 -32.91 -4.25 15.36
N THR A 863 -33.25 -3.17 16.07
CA THR A 863 -32.43 -2.62 17.15
C THR A 863 -32.28 -3.65 18.26
N GLN A 864 -31.06 -4.08 18.53
CA GLN A 864 -30.74 -5.07 19.56
C GLN A 864 -30.31 -4.35 20.85
N LYS A 865 -30.62 -4.95 21.97
CA LYS A 865 -30.06 -4.50 23.24
C LYS A 865 -28.59 -4.90 23.31
N TRP A 866 -27.75 -3.92 23.59
CA TRP A 866 -26.33 -4.18 23.78
C TRP A 866 -25.73 -3.30 24.87
N THR A 867 -24.73 -3.82 25.53
CA THR A 867 -23.84 -3.08 26.44
C THR A 867 -22.47 -3.74 26.36
N PHE A 868 -21.43 -2.99 26.55
CA PHE A 868 -20.07 -3.50 26.63
C PHE A 868 -19.47 -3.06 27.95
N ASN A 869 -18.63 -3.89 28.55
CA ASN A 869 -17.82 -3.53 29.69
C ASN A 869 -16.37 -3.81 29.33
N SER A 870 -15.55 -2.80 29.37
CA SER A 870 -14.12 -2.92 29.11
C SER A 870 -13.47 -3.84 30.14
N ILE A 871 -12.50 -4.60 29.68
CA ILE A 871 -11.74 -5.55 30.48
C ILE A 871 -10.32 -5.00 30.59
N VAL A 872 -9.84 -4.76 31.79
CA VAL A 872 -8.44 -4.38 31.99
C VAL A 872 -7.55 -5.61 31.77
N PRO A 873 -6.69 -5.62 30.75
CA PRO A 873 -5.72 -6.70 30.56
C PRO A 873 -4.84 -6.87 31.81
N GLU A 874 -4.65 -8.12 32.26
CA GLU A 874 -3.91 -8.38 33.51
C GLU A 874 -2.48 -7.80 33.47
N ILE A 875 -1.85 -7.86 32.33
CA ILE A 875 -0.48 -7.38 32.12
C ILE A 875 -0.35 -5.86 32.37
N LEU A 876 -1.37 -5.06 32.06
CA LEU A 876 -1.35 -3.62 32.29
C LEU A 876 -1.23 -3.25 33.77
N LYS A 877 -1.56 -4.15 34.67
CA LYS A 877 -1.36 -3.92 36.11
C LYS A 877 0.11 -3.84 36.52
N SER A 878 1.03 -4.27 35.63
CA SER A 878 2.46 -4.09 35.81
C SER A 878 2.98 -2.71 35.38
N SER A 879 2.13 -1.94 34.69
CA SER A 879 2.40 -0.54 34.32
C SER A 879 2.11 0.42 35.49
N THR A 880 2.36 1.71 35.27
CA THR A 880 2.01 2.79 36.19
C THR A 880 0.77 3.58 35.76
N LEU A 881 0.02 3.09 34.78
CA LEU A 881 -1.25 3.69 34.37
C LEU A 881 -2.24 3.74 35.55
N PRO A 882 -3.06 4.81 35.66
CA PRO A 882 -4.04 4.97 36.73
C PRO A 882 -5.30 4.11 36.49
N LEU A 883 -5.12 2.79 36.49
CA LEU A 883 -6.18 1.82 36.21
C LEU A 883 -7.20 1.76 37.36
N PRO A 884 -8.49 1.40 37.10
CA PRO A 884 -9.52 1.28 38.10
C PRO A 884 -9.17 0.27 39.21
N VAL A 885 -9.45 0.61 40.46
CA VAL A 885 -9.12 -0.24 41.64
C VAL A 885 -9.84 -1.61 41.59
N SER A 886 -11.03 -1.68 40.98
CA SER A 886 -11.80 -2.92 40.78
C SER A 886 -11.09 -3.93 39.88
N ALA A 887 -10.12 -3.47 39.05
CA ALA A 887 -9.32 -4.32 38.19
C ALA A 887 -8.31 -5.21 38.92
N ARG A 888 -8.12 -5.04 40.21
CA ARG A 888 -7.16 -5.82 41.04
C ARG A 888 -7.68 -7.18 41.50
N LYS A 889 -8.44 -7.94 40.72
CA LYS A 889 -8.75 -9.33 41.04
C LYS A 889 -7.46 -10.16 40.97
N ILE A 890 -7.10 -10.72 42.15
CA ILE A 890 -6.00 -11.68 42.23
C ILE A 890 -6.45 -12.97 41.53
N MET A 891 -5.72 -13.37 40.51
CA MET A 891 -5.95 -14.64 39.81
C MET A 891 -5.70 -15.83 40.72
N PRO A 892 -6.37 -16.98 40.52
CA PRO A 892 -6.14 -18.17 41.34
C PRO A 892 -4.67 -18.60 41.33
N ALA A 893 -4.11 -18.87 42.49
CA ALA A 893 -2.75 -19.40 42.59
C ALA A 893 -2.66 -20.75 41.86
N GLY A 894 -1.74 -20.86 40.87
CA GLY A 894 -1.48 -22.10 40.13
C GLY A 894 -1.89 -22.10 38.67
N ASP A 895 -2.54 -21.05 38.18
CA ASP A 895 -2.78 -20.88 36.73
C ASP A 895 -1.51 -20.36 36.04
N LEU A 896 -0.80 -21.26 35.37
CA LEU A 896 0.46 -20.95 34.70
C LEU A 896 0.25 -19.96 33.51
N LEU A 897 -0.89 -20.01 32.86
CA LEU A 897 -1.24 -19.10 31.77
C LEU A 897 -1.44 -17.68 32.28
N ALA A 898 -2.20 -17.56 33.38
CA ALA A 898 -2.39 -16.29 34.05
C ALA A 898 -1.08 -15.70 34.57
N ALA A 899 -0.23 -16.54 35.13
CA ALA A 899 1.10 -16.13 35.61
C ALA A 899 2.00 -15.63 34.43
N ARG A 900 1.93 -16.29 33.29
CA ARG A 900 2.69 -15.88 32.09
C ARG A 900 2.34 -14.46 31.61
N TYR A 901 1.05 -14.13 31.57
CA TYR A 901 0.56 -12.86 31.05
C TYR A 901 0.24 -11.82 32.14
N SER A 902 0.76 -12.01 33.35
CA SER A 902 0.68 -10.99 34.42
C SER A 902 1.75 -9.90 34.28
N LYS A 903 2.79 -10.16 33.50
CA LYS A 903 3.89 -9.22 33.18
C LYS A 903 4.54 -9.60 31.84
N PRO A 904 5.24 -8.68 31.16
CA PRO A 904 5.98 -8.98 29.95
C PRO A 904 6.99 -10.13 30.15
N LEU A 905 7.26 -10.89 29.09
CA LEU A 905 8.27 -11.96 29.12
C LEU A 905 9.68 -11.36 29.20
N ARG A 906 9.89 -10.27 28.49
CA ARG A 906 11.13 -9.49 28.46
C ARG A 906 10.87 -8.10 29.03
N ASP A 907 11.84 -7.57 29.76
CA ASP A 907 11.77 -6.20 30.22
C ASP A 907 12.15 -5.18 29.14
N ALA A 908 11.89 -3.91 29.39
CA ALA A 908 12.15 -2.84 28.45
C ALA A 908 13.63 -2.75 28.04
N SER A 909 14.58 -3.08 28.95
CA SER A 909 16.00 -3.05 28.65
C SER A 909 16.42 -4.11 27.63
N TRP A 910 15.79 -5.29 27.66
CA TRP A 910 16.00 -6.31 26.62
C TRP A 910 15.53 -5.81 25.24
N TRP A 911 14.36 -5.19 25.19
CA TRP A 911 13.81 -4.63 23.96
C TRP A 911 14.70 -3.51 23.42
N GLU A 912 15.12 -2.58 24.27
CA GLU A 912 16.04 -1.49 23.92
C GLU A 912 17.37 -2.02 23.35
N ASP A 913 17.95 -3.06 23.95
CA ASP A 913 19.17 -3.70 23.44
C ASP A 913 18.96 -4.35 22.06
N LYS A 914 17.84 -5.06 21.89
CA LYS A 914 17.54 -5.79 20.65
C LYS A 914 17.13 -4.88 19.49
N THR A 915 16.52 -3.76 19.79
CA THR A 915 16.07 -2.77 18.78
C THR A 915 17.01 -1.58 18.67
N LYS A 916 18.20 -1.70 19.22
CA LYS A 916 19.21 -0.65 19.14
C LYS A 916 19.56 -0.33 17.68
N GLY A 917 19.33 0.93 17.29
CA GLY A 917 19.53 1.41 15.93
C GLY A 917 18.27 1.45 15.07
N PHE A 918 17.14 0.96 15.59
CA PHE A 918 15.84 1.16 14.96
C PHE A 918 15.30 2.55 15.29
N ASP A 919 14.72 3.21 14.30
CA ASP A 919 14.08 4.52 14.48
C ASP A 919 12.56 4.37 14.57
N PHE A 920 12.04 4.42 15.79
CA PHE A 920 10.60 4.37 16.06
C PHE A 920 9.96 5.77 16.17
N SER A 921 10.68 6.82 15.82
CA SER A 921 10.17 8.19 15.94
C SER A 921 9.30 8.60 14.75
N VAL A 922 9.44 7.88 13.66
CA VAL A 922 8.66 8.05 12.44
C VAL A 922 8.00 6.72 12.13
N GLU A 923 6.78 6.75 11.70
CA GLU A 923 6.00 5.60 11.25
C GLU A 923 6.77 4.85 10.16
N ASP A 924 6.81 3.53 10.25
CA ASP A 924 7.36 2.59 9.27
C ASP A 924 8.85 2.78 8.88
N LYS A 925 9.63 3.50 9.69
CA LYS A 925 11.09 3.63 9.50
C LYS A 925 11.90 2.42 9.93
N VAL A 926 11.26 1.41 10.48
CA VAL A 926 11.91 0.20 10.99
C VAL A 926 11.87 -0.89 9.92
N ASP A 927 12.99 -1.60 9.74
CA ASP A 927 12.98 -2.85 8.95
C ASP A 927 12.00 -3.84 9.59
N ALA A 928 10.81 -3.93 9.00
CA ALA A 928 9.69 -4.71 9.51
C ALA A 928 10.04 -6.20 9.60
N ALA A 929 10.76 -6.75 8.62
CA ALA A 929 11.14 -8.16 8.62
C ALA A 929 12.12 -8.51 9.75
N ALA A 930 13.07 -7.62 10.03
CA ALA A 930 13.99 -7.78 11.17
C ALA A 930 13.26 -7.61 12.50
N TYR A 931 12.39 -6.60 12.60
CA TYR A 931 11.63 -6.31 13.80
C TYR A 931 10.67 -7.43 14.16
N ASN A 932 9.96 -7.99 13.20
CA ASN A 932 8.99 -9.07 13.44
C ASN A 932 9.65 -10.33 14.06
N ARG A 933 10.91 -10.62 13.72
CA ARG A 933 11.66 -11.72 14.37
C ARG A 933 12.06 -11.40 15.80
N ILE A 934 12.47 -10.16 16.06
CA ILE A 934 12.76 -9.71 17.43
C ILE A 934 11.46 -9.76 18.24
N LEU A 935 10.35 -9.30 17.66
CA LEU A 935 9.02 -9.36 18.26
C LEU A 935 8.65 -10.78 18.64
N TRP A 936 8.79 -11.73 17.70
CA TRP A 936 8.52 -13.13 17.96
C TRP A 936 9.37 -13.70 19.09
N GLN A 937 10.67 -13.48 19.05
CA GLN A 937 11.60 -13.93 20.09
C GLN A 937 11.26 -13.31 21.45
N GLY A 938 10.94 -12.04 21.49
CA GLY A 938 10.64 -11.30 22.70
C GLY A 938 9.34 -11.76 23.36
N VAL A 939 8.29 -11.94 22.60
CA VAL A 939 6.96 -12.31 23.09
C VAL A 939 6.81 -13.83 23.26
N MET A 940 7.29 -14.62 22.30
CA MET A 940 7.11 -16.07 22.31
C MET A 940 8.21 -16.83 23.06
N GLY A 941 9.39 -16.21 23.21
CA GLY A 941 10.57 -16.77 23.89
C GLY A 941 11.55 -17.48 22.95
N ASP A 942 12.79 -17.63 23.42
CA ASP A 942 13.92 -18.15 22.61
C ASP A 942 13.75 -19.58 22.07
N PHE A 943 12.87 -20.38 22.70
CA PHE A 943 12.66 -21.79 22.36
C PHE A 943 11.46 -22.03 21.45
N VAL A 944 10.78 -20.98 21.00
CA VAL A 944 9.66 -21.09 20.06
C VAL A 944 10.17 -20.67 18.67
N PRO A 945 10.36 -21.62 17.76
CA PRO A 945 10.87 -21.28 16.43
C PRO A 945 9.90 -20.33 15.71
N TYR A 946 10.47 -19.46 14.88
CA TYR A 946 9.66 -18.60 14.02
C TYR A 946 8.75 -19.49 13.16
N PRO A 947 7.46 -19.13 12.99
CA PRO A 947 6.50 -20.01 12.35
C PRO A 947 6.82 -20.29 10.88
N THR A 948 6.39 -21.47 10.43
CA THR A 948 6.39 -21.83 9.00
C THR A 948 4.99 -21.69 8.44
N ALA A 949 4.89 -21.28 7.18
CA ALA A 949 3.61 -21.06 6.52
C ALA A 949 2.72 -22.30 6.53
N ARG A 950 1.44 -22.09 6.84
CA ARG A 950 0.36 -23.08 6.66
C ARG A 950 -0.56 -22.64 5.53
N ALA A 951 0.01 -22.38 4.40
CA ALA A 951 -0.61 -21.76 3.26
C ALA A 951 -2.05 -22.21 2.99
N GLY A 952 -3.01 -21.29 3.10
CA GLY A 952 -4.37 -21.45 2.62
C GLY A 952 -5.23 -22.52 3.31
N GLN A 953 -4.84 -23.06 4.46
CA GLN A 953 -5.62 -24.08 5.13
C GLN A 953 -6.88 -23.50 5.79
N ASP A 954 -8.04 -24.05 5.46
CA ASP A 954 -9.26 -23.79 6.23
C ASP A 954 -9.21 -24.55 7.56
N LEU A 955 -8.97 -23.83 8.64
CA LEU A 955 -8.85 -24.40 10.00
C LEU A 955 -10.17 -24.52 10.76
N ARG A 956 -11.29 -24.01 10.21
CA ARG A 956 -12.62 -24.03 10.87
C ARG A 956 -13.10 -25.44 11.18
N HIS A 957 -12.89 -26.40 10.29
CA HIS A 957 -13.40 -27.78 10.43
C HIS A 957 -12.80 -28.53 11.62
N ASN A 958 -11.55 -28.25 11.98
CA ASN A 958 -10.82 -28.92 13.06
C ASN A 958 -10.54 -27.99 14.26
N ARG A 959 -11.23 -26.85 14.34
CA ARG A 959 -10.96 -25.77 15.29
C ARG A 959 -10.82 -26.25 16.74
N LYS A 960 -11.76 -27.02 17.23
CA LYS A 960 -11.75 -27.54 18.61
C LYS A 960 -10.53 -28.42 18.91
N GLN A 961 -10.15 -29.27 17.97
CA GLN A 961 -8.97 -30.15 18.14
C GLN A 961 -7.67 -29.35 18.10
N LEU A 962 -7.58 -28.40 17.17
CA LEU A 962 -6.45 -27.52 17.03
C LEU A 962 -6.19 -26.70 18.28
N LEU A 963 -7.24 -26.09 18.83
CA LEU A 963 -7.17 -25.31 20.09
C LEU A 963 -6.83 -26.19 21.28
N ALA A 964 -7.40 -27.39 21.39
CA ALA A 964 -7.08 -28.31 22.48
C ALA A 964 -5.60 -28.72 22.42
N GLN A 965 -5.06 -29.02 21.22
CA GLN A 965 -3.65 -29.35 21.06
C GLN A 965 -2.74 -28.13 21.36
N TYR A 966 -3.11 -26.93 20.88
CA TYR A 966 -2.40 -25.70 21.19
C TYR A 966 -2.32 -25.44 22.70
N ARG A 967 -3.46 -25.49 23.40
CA ARG A 967 -3.54 -25.31 24.85
C ARG A 967 -2.67 -26.33 25.60
N LYS A 968 -2.66 -27.60 25.19
CA LYS A 968 -1.80 -28.64 25.72
C LYS A 968 -0.31 -28.32 25.52
N ASN A 969 0.07 -27.91 24.33
CA ASN A 969 1.44 -27.55 24.00
C ASN A 969 1.90 -26.30 24.79
N LEU A 970 1.03 -25.30 24.90
CA LEU A 970 1.28 -24.09 25.66
C LEU A 970 1.48 -24.42 27.15
N GLN A 971 0.62 -25.26 27.73
CA GLN A 971 0.74 -25.70 29.13
C GLN A 971 2.06 -26.44 29.38
N ALA A 972 2.47 -27.34 28.47
CA ALA A 972 3.74 -28.05 28.57
C ALA A 972 4.92 -27.08 28.51
N ARG A 973 4.88 -26.12 27.61
CA ARG A 973 5.91 -25.06 27.48
C ARG A 973 6.02 -24.20 28.72
N LEU A 974 4.89 -23.71 29.25
CA LEU A 974 4.87 -22.93 30.48
C LEU A 974 5.41 -23.70 31.69
N SER A 975 5.16 -25.00 31.76
CA SER A 975 5.71 -25.88 32.82
C SER A 975 7.24 -25.99 32.71
N LEU A 976 7.79 -26.11 31.52
CA LEU A 976 9.23 -26.13 31.27
C LEU A 976 9.89 -24.79 31.66
N MET A 977 9.29 -23.68 31.26
CA MET A 977 9.79 -22.34 31.64
C MET A 977 9.77 -22.12 33.16
N ALA A 978 8.74 -22.53 33.84
CA ALA A 978 8.63 -22.46 35.29
C ALA A 978 9.71 -23.33 35.98
N ALA A 979 9.98 -24.54 35.48
CA ALA A 979 11.02 -25.43 36.01
C ALA A 979 12.44 -24.86 35.85
N GLN A 980 12.72 -24.20 34.73
CA GLN A 980 14.02 -23.54 34.48
C GLN A 980 14.24 -22.35 35.42
N ASN A 981 13.22 -21.54 35.64
CA ASN A 981 13.29 -20.39 36.56
C ASN A 981 13.44 -20.82 38.04
N SER A 982 12.98 -22.02 38.40
CA SER A 982 13.15 -22.57 39.74
C SER A 982 14.49 -23.29 39.96
N GLY A 983 15.17 -23.69 38.88
CA GLY A 983 16.47 -24.37 38.92
C GLY A 983 17.73 -23.48 38.95
N GLY A 984 17.56 -22.17 38.66
CA GLY A 984 18.65 -21.19 38.63
C GLY A 984 19.06 -20.56 39.97
N GLY A 985 18.50 -21.01 41.03
CA GLY A 985 18.81 -20.55 42.39
C GLY A 985 19.64 -21.53 43.22
N LYS A 986 20.78 -22.00 42.67
CA LYS A 986 21.84 -22.66 43.48
C LYS A 986 23.20 -22.10 43.11
#